data_d7939c164355a38efa7edbe36507118e
#
_entry.id   d7939c164355a38efa7edbe36507118e
#
_cell.length_a   1.000
_cell.length_b   1.000
_cell.length_c   1.000
_cell.angle_alpha   90.00
_cell.angle_beta   90.00
_cell.angle_gamma   90.00
#
_symmetry.space_group_name_H-M   'P 1'
#
loop_
_entity.id
_entity.type
_entity.pdbx_description
1 polymer ?
#
loop_
_entity_poly.entity_id
_entity_poly.type
_entity_poly.pdbx_seq_one_letter_code
_entity_poly.pdbx_strand_id
1 'polypeptide(L)'
;MKKNIRLLLLAIAGFSFVSAASFAQNQKPLLIPDFTKGDVIPTNAKHDWNLGPTGLRGWMFCDKLVTTDARQIAITSVDKGSPADGLIAVGDVILGVGGKRFSYDPRTEFGRAITLAESENGNGSLTLIRWRSGNIDEVELQLPVLGSFSATAPYDCPKSKRILEQGLKTLAARMSQQDYTTTEAPIPRSLNALALLAGGDAQHLPLLQREAKWAADFQTGDFRTWYYGYVMMFLAEYVAVTGDDTVMPGLRRLAMEAAQGQSAVGSWGHTFARPDGRLKGYGMMNSPGLPLTIGMVLARDAGVEDAEVTQAIELSAKLIRFYAGKGAVPYGDHPAWTETHEDNGKCGMAAVLFQQLGETSNADFFTRMAVASHGGERDCGHTGNYFNMVWSLPAIAQAGPHATGAWTGEFGAWYCDLARRWDGSFAHQGPPEPGHDSYHGWDATGAYLVAYALPLKKITLTGKRPSIVQQLPLDEALSLIADGRGWDNKDRNSTYDRLDERELVERLGSWSPVVRERAAKAIARRNELPLTDIVALLDSENLNARIGACTALEELRGRAAAAVPQLRLALKDEDLWLRVRAATALSVMGSAAMPALPEMLEIIARPPSQNDPRGMEQRFFAHAIFGKMLTSNTSLEGVDKEMLRNAVVRGLQNQDGHARSQVSSIYRRLSFEELRPLLPAVFDAIERPAPSGEMFADGVRLNGLKVLALHHVEEGIQASADYLRTQNPWASEHRTPEILEVIVSYGAEAQRVIPHLDETATMFERGEIDFPKTLSQQKAKAVRQAIENIEAANDRPKLKRIGESASGPPFP
;
A
#
# COMPACT_ATOMS: atom_id res chain seq x y z
N MET A 1 -1.88 -19.02 -20.36
CA MET A 1 -1.86 -17.63 -19.85
C MET A 1 -3.24 -16.96 -19.71
N LYS A 2 -4.27 -17.27 -20.52
CA LYS A 2 -5.62 -16.63 -20.38
C LYS A 2 -6.50 -17.15 -19.22
N LYS A 3 -6.13 -18.19 -18.50
CA LYS A 3 -6.96 -18.80 -17.43
C LYS A 3 -6.70 -18.23 -16.02
N ASN A 4 -5.55 -17.59 -15.78
CA ASN A 4 -5.19 -17.10 -14.44
C ASN A 4 -5.66 -15.67 -14.15
N ILE A 5 -6.11 -14.91 -15.13
CA ILE A 5 -6.60 -13.53 -14.98
C ILE A 5 -7.99 -13.48 -14.29
N ARG A 6 -8.75 -14.58 -14.33
CA ARG A 6 -10.11 -14.62 -13.75
C ARG A 6 -10.19 -14.67 -12.22
N LEU A 7 -9.11 -15.05 -11.53
CA LEU A 7 -9.09 -15.12 -10.06
C LEU A 7 -8.65 -13.82 -9.39
N LEU A 8 -8.00 -12.92 -10.14
CA LEU A 8 -7.54 -11.61 -9.64
C LEU A 8 -8.70 -10.65 -9.31
N LEU A 9 -9.86 -10.85 -9.88
CA LEU A 9 -10.99 -9.90 -9.83
C LEU A 9 -11.95 -10.13 -8.64
N LEU A 10 -11.86 -11.23 -7.93
CA LEU A 10 -12.84 -11.60 -6.89
C LEU A 10 -12.41 -11.31 -5.44
N ALA A 11 -11.13 -11.00 -5.19
CA ALA A 11 -10.62 -10.85 -3.83
C ALA A 11 -10.60 -9.41 -3.29
N ILE A 12 -10.86 -8.39 -4.12
CA ILE A 12 -10.72 -6.96 -3.72
C ILE A 12 -12.04 -6.30 -3.32
N ALA A 13 -13.18 -6.98 -3.47
CA ALA A 13 -14.51 -6.41 -3.18
C ALA A 13 -14.90 -6.34 -1.69
N GLY A 14 -14.00 -6.57 -0.75
CA GLY A 14 -14.32 -6.80 0.66
C GLY A 14 -13.75 -5.84 1.70
N PHE A 15 -13.14 -4.71 1.37
CA PHE A 15 -12.72 -3.73 2.39
C PHE A 15 -13.51 -2.43 2.34
N SER A 16 -14.81 -2.54 2.62
CA SER A 16 -15.54 -1.45 3.26
C SER A 16 -15.03 -1.31 4.68
N PHE A 17 -14.65 -0.11 5.11
CA PHE A 17 -14.39 0.22 6.51
C PHE A 17 -15.60 -0.15 7.38
N VAL A 18 -15.63 -1.38 7.87
CA VAL A 18 -16.43 -1.74 9.04
C VAL A 18 -15.50 -1.52 10.21
N SER A 19 -15.89 -0.58 11.07
CA SER A 19 -15.30 -0.36 12.38
C SER A 19 -15.03 -1.71 13.05
N ALA A 20 -13.82 -1.89 13.57
CA ALA A 20 -13.39 -3.08 14.30
C ALA A 20 -14.09 -3.20 15.69
N ALA A 21 -15.41 -3.15 15.70
CA ALA A 21 -16.22 -3.36 16.89
C ALA A 21 -17.46 -4.16 16.49
N SER A 22 -17.29 -5.41 16.16
CA SER A 22 -18.25 -6.52 16.30
C SER A 22 -18.00 -7.63 15.23
N PHE A 23 -16.89 -8.32 15.33
CA PHE A 23 -16.80 -9.70 14.83
C PHE A 23 -16.02 -10.56 15.82
N ALA A 24 -16.51 -10.62 17.09
CA ALA A 24 -16.34 -11.81 17.87
C ALA A 24 -17.44 -12.81 17.45
N GLN A 25 -17.48 -13.16 16.15
CA GLN A 25 -18.09 -14.38 15.71
C GLN A 25 -17.18 -15.52 16.18
N ASN A 26 -17.75 -16.53 16.83
CA ASN A 26 -17.19 -17.82 17.17
C ASN A 26 -16.43 -18.43 16.00
N GLN A 27 -15.23 -17.92 15.69
CA GLN A 27 -14.29 -18.63 14.84
C GLN A 27 -13.86 -19.85 15.65
N LYS A 28 -14.17 -21.04 15.15
CA LYS A 28 -13.56 -22.27 15.68
C LYS A 28 -12.06 -22.01 15.75
N PRO A 29 -11.40 -22.30 16.91
CA PRO A 29 -9.97 -22.15 16.99
C PRO A 29 -9.34 -22.91 15.82
N LEU A 30 -8.45 -22.24 15.08
CA LEU A 30 -7.70 -22.86 13.98
C LEU A 30 -6.97 -24.07 14.58
N LEU A 31 -7.24 -25.26 14.04
CA LEU A 31 -6.58 -26.48 14.50
C LEU A 31 -5.13 -26.45 14.03
N ILE A 32 -4.20 -26.33 14.97
CA ILE A 32 -2.77 -26.41 14.69
C ILE A 32 -2.43 -27.90 14.53
N PRO A 33 -1.93 -28.34 13.35
CA PRO A 33 -1.64 -29.74 13.13
C PRO A 33 -0.52 -30.27 14.04
N ASP A 34 -0.67 -31.48 14.55
CA ASP A 34 0.38 -32.24 15.20
C ASP A 34 0.81 -33.42 14.31
N PHE A 35 1.80 -33.21 13.48
CA PHE A 35 2.30 -34.20 12.52
C PHE A 35 2.85 -35.44 13.19
N THR A 36 3.29 -35.35 14.46
CA THR A 36 3.79 -36.51 15.22
C THR A 36 2.66 -37.45 15.65
N LYS A 37 1.41 -37.00 15.58
CA LYS A 37 0.20 -37.78 15.86
C LYS A 37 -0.55 -38.24 14.60
N GLY A 38 0.00 -37.96 13.43
CA GLY A 38 -0.56 -38.40 12.15
C GLY A 38 -1.43 -37.37 11.45
N ASP A 39 -1.46 -36.11 11.94
CA ASP A 39 -2.08 -35.03 11.16
C ASP A 39 -1.29 -34.83 9.86
N VAL A 40 -1.99 -34.32 8.86
CA VAL A 40 -1.42 -34.06 7.53
C VAL A 40 -1.46 -32.58 7.18
N ILE A 41 -0.59 -32.17 6.28
CA ILE A 41 -0.63 -30.83 5.70
C ILE A 41 -2.03 -30.65 5.07
N PRO A 42 -2.76 -29.55 5.38
CA PRO A 42 -4.08 -29.31 4.80
C PRO A 42 -4.05 -29.38 3.27
N THR A 43 -5.07 -30.02 2.67
CA THR A 43 -5.11 -30.27 1.21
C THR A 43 -5.11 -29.02 0.35
N ASN A 44 -5.53 -27.88 0.90
CA ASN A 44 -5.50 -26.56 0.26
C ASN A 44 -4.24 -25.76 0.57
N ALA A 45 -3.38 -26.26 1.47
CA ALA A 45 -2.10 -25.61 1.77
C ALA A 45 -1.13 -25.83 0.61
N LYS A 46 -0.79 -24.76 -0.10
CA LYS A 46 0.03 -24.82 -1.33
C LYS A 46 1.36 -24.09 -1.20
N HIS A 47 1.62 -23.49 -0.05
CA HIS A 47 2.86 -22.76 0.22
C HIS A 47 3.65 -23.47 1.31
N ASP A 48 4.94 -23.66 1.05
CA ASP A 48 5.94 -24.07 2.02
C ASP A 48 7.06 -23.03 2.09
N TRP A 49 7.89 -23.12 3.10
CA TRP A 49 8.95 -22.15 3.38
C TRP A 49 10.30 -22.72 2.99
N ASN A 50 11.16 -21.88 2.43
CA ASN A 50 12.59 -22.19 2.32
C ASN A 50 13.20 -22.22 3.71
N LEU A 51 14.07 -23.21 3.98
CA LEU A 51 14.75 -23.39 5.26
C LEU A 51 16.25 -23.09 5.11
N GLY A 52 16.57 -22.02 4.44
CA GLY A 52 17.93 -21.52 4.29
C GLY A 52 18.82 -22.40 3.40
N PRO A 53 20.14 -22.36 3.61
CA PRO A 53 21.13 -23.09 2.84
C PRO A 53 21.17 -24.60 3.17
N THR A 54 20.17 -25.11 3.87
CA THR A 54 20.05 -26.56 4.16
C THR A 54 19.61 -27.37 2.95
N GLY A 55 18.97 -26.74 1.95
CA GLY A 55 18.31 -27.43 0.83
C GLY A 55 16.95 -28.01 1.18
N LEU A 56 16.43 -27.66 2.37
CA LEU A 56 15.09 -28.09 2.81
C LEU A 56 14.04 -27.04 2.46
N ARG A 57 12.86 -27.55 2.15
CA ARG A 57 11.61 -26.80 2.25
C ARG A 57 10.69 -27.51 3.21
N GLY A 58 9.86 -26.74 3.90
CA GLY A 58 8.92 -27.32 4.86
C GLY A 58 7.69 -26.48 5.07
N TRP A 59 6.59 -27.16 5.33
CA TRP A 59 5.34 -26.52 5.70
C TRP A 59 5.25 -26.39 7.22
N MET A 60 4.81 -25.23 7.68
CA MET A 60 4.47 -24.97 9.08
C MET A 60 3.14 -24.26 9.17
N PHE A 61 2.46 -24.42 10.30
CA PHE A 61 1.21 -23.71 10.53
C PHE A 61 1.39 -22.21 10.45
N CYS A 62 0.47 -21.54 9.75
CA CYS A 62 0.39 -20.10 9.78
C CYS A 62 -1.08 -19.65 9.75
N ASP A 63 -1.37 -18.59 10.48
CA ASP A 63 -2.60 -17.82 10.33
C ASP A 63 -2.24 -16.52 9.60
N LYS A 64 -2.70 -16.43 8.34
CA LYS A 64 -2.22 -15.41 7.41
C LYS A 64 -0.71 -15.51 7.23
N LEU A 65 0.09 -14.55 7.70
CA LEU A 65 1.55 -14.61 7.68
C LEU A 65 2.18 -14.92 9.04
N VAL A 66 1.34 -15.23 10.05
CA VAL A 66 1.78 -15.43 11.42
C VAL A 66 2.14 -16.90 11.65
N THR A 67 3.39 -17.19 11.95
CA THR A 67 3.93 -18.51 12.24
C THR A 67 4.25 -18.72 13.72
N THR A 68 3.97 -17.74 14.58
CA THR A 68 4.33 -17.76 16.02
C THR A 68 3.64 -18.87 16.81
N ASP A 69 2.57 -19.46 16.29
CA ASP A 69 1.89 -20.62 16.90
C ASP A 69 2.37 -21.97 16.37
N ALA A 70 3.18 -21.99 15.32
CA ALA A 70 3.77 -23.21 14.81
C ALA A 70 4.77 -23.79 15.84
N ARG A 71 4.83 -25.11 15.90
CA ARG A 71 5.79 -25.84 16.75
C ARG A 71 6.45 -27.00 16.00
N GLN A 72 6.12 -27.15 14.74
CA GLN A 72 6.56 -28.23 13.89
C GLN A 72 6.70 -27.74 12.46
N ILE A 73 7.71 -28.26 11.74
CA ILE A 73 7.91 -28.05 10.30
C ILE A 73 7.85 -29.41 9.63
N ALA A 74 6.82 -29.67 8.83
CA ALA A 74 6.75 -30.88 8.00
C ALA A 74 7.56 -30.68 6.72
N ILE A 75 8.54 -31.53 6.49
CA ILE A 75 9.45 -31.43 5.32
C ILE A 75 8.69 -31.81 4.05
N THR A 76 8.68 -30.92 3.08
CA THR A 76 7.98 -31.04 1.80
C THR A 76 8.91 -31.29 0.63
N SER A 77 10.18 -30.86 0.74
CA SER A 77 11.18 -31.05 -0.30
C SER A 77 12.59 -31.09 0.29
N VAL A 78 13.47 -31.86 -0.35
CA VAL A 78 14.91 -31.91 -0.06
C VAL A 78 15.66 -31.83 -1.38
N ASP A 79 16.49 -30.82 -1.55
CA ASP A 79 17.26 -30.62 -2.76
C ASP A 79 18.41 -31.64 -2.84
N LYS A 80 18.56 -32.27 -4.00
CA LYS A 80 19.64 -33.22 -4.23
C LYS A 80 21.01 -32.53 -4.21
N GLY A 81 21.97 -33.12 -3.48
CA GLY A 81 23.31 -32.56 -3.33
C GLY A 81 23.41 -31.43 -2.29
N SER A 82 22.33 -31.11 -1.61
CA SER A 82 22.32 -30.14 -0.51
C SER A 82 22.87 -30.72 0.80
N PRO A 83 23.16 -29.87 1.81
CA PRO A 83 23.55 -30.34 3.13
C PRO A 83 22.59 -31.32 3.80
N ALA A 84 21.30 -31.27 3.48
CA ALA A 84 20.28 -32.17 4.04
C ALA A 84 20.11 -33.48 3.25
N ASP A 85 20.66 -33.56 2.02
CA ASP A 85 20.48 -34.74 1.14
C ASP A 85 21.03 -36.02 1.80
N GLY A 86 20.22 -37.07 1.82
CA GLY A 86 20.53 -38.33 2.48
C GLY A 86 20.38 -38.37 4.00
N LEU A 87 20.25 -37.20 4.66
CA LEU A 87 20.05 -37.11 6.12
C LEU A 87 18.57 -36.88 6.47
N ILE A 88 17.93 -35.97 5.78
CA ILE A 88 16.50 -35.63 5.95
C ILE A 88 15.71 -36.15 4.74
N ALA A 89 14.46 -36.51 4.96
CA ALA A 89 13.56 -36.99 3.91
C ALA A 89 12.22 -36.24 3.94
N VAL A 90 11.53 -36.22 2.80
CA VAL A 90 10.14 -35.74 2.74
C VAL A 90 9.28 -36.57 3.68
N GLY A 91 8.48 -35.90 4.50
CA GLY A 91 7.64 -36.50 5.55
C GLY A 91 8.31 -36.53 6.93
N ASP A 92 9.59 -36.19 7.06
CA ASP A 92 10.16 -35.89 8.38
C ASP A 92 9.52 -34.63 8.96
N VAL A 93 9.48 -34.56 10.28
CA VAL A 93 8.98 -33.41 11.02
C VAL A 93 10.10 -32.83 11.86
N ILE A 94 10.44 -31.57 11.63
CA ILE A 94 11.41 -30.84 12.45
C ILE A 94 10.66 -30.22 13.63
N LEU A 95 11.08 -30.59 14.84
CA LEU A 95 10.51 -30.17 16.11
C LEU A 95 11.30 -29.06 16.79
N GLY A 96 12.51 -28.78 16.30
CA GLY A 96 13.38 -27.77 16.88
C GLY A 96 14.74 -27.69 16.17
N VAL A 97 15.54 -26.73 16.59
CA VAL A 97 16.84 -26.41 15.99
C VAL A 97 17.83 -25.97 17.08
N GLY A 98 19.12 -26.22 16.87
CA GLY A 98 20.17 -25.88 17.86
C GLY A 98 20.01 -26.60 19.21
N GLY A 99 19.50 -27.85 19.19
CA GLY A 99 19.25 -28.65 20.39
C GLY A 99 18.04 -28.20 21.22
N LYS A 100 17.17 -27.27 20.70
CA LYS A 100 16.00 -26.75 21.39
C LYS A 100 14.75 -26.95 20.57
N ARG A 101 13.64 -27.35 21.21
CA ARG A 101 12.34 -27.37 20.55
C ARG A 101 11.85 -25.97 20.25
N PHE A 102 11.11 -25.81 19.15
CA PHE A 102 10.47 -24.54 18.82
C PHE A 102 9.57 -24.06 19.95
N SER A 103 9.74 -22.80 20.35
CA SER A 103 9.03 -22.18 21.46
C SER A 103 8.18 -21.00 21.03
N TYR A 104 8.55 -20.34 19.93
CA TYR A 104 7.88 -19.16 19.42
C TYR A 104 7.69 -19.26 17.88
N ASP A 105 8.46 -18.54 17.08
CA ASP A 105 8.38 -18.56 15.61
C ASP A 105 9.49 -19.46 15.02
N PRO A 106 9.13 -20.62 14.44
CA PRO A 106 10.11 -21.53 13.86
C PRO A 106 10.96 -20.90 12.76
N ARG A 107 10.46 -19.94 11.99
CA ARG A 107 11.25 -19.25 10.97
C ARG A 107 12.38 -18.44 11.59
N THR A 108 12.03 -17.63 12.60
CA THR A 108 13.02 -16.80 13.31
C THR A 108 14.05 -17.67 14.04
N GLU A 109 13.57 -18.72 14.75
CA GLU A 109 14.47 -19.63 15.48
C GLU A 109 15.39 -20.39 14.52
N PHE A 110 14.87 -20.86 13.39
CA PHE A 110 15.65 -21.58 12.38
C PHE A 110 16.66 -20.65 11.68
N GLY A 111 16.23 -19.46 11.26
CA GLY A 111 17.11 -18.47 10.62
C GLY A 111 18.25 -18.04 11.54
N ARG A 112 17.97 -17.79 12.82
CA ARG A 112 19.02 -17.49 13.84
C ARG A 112 19.98 -18.63 14.05
N ALA A 113 19.50 -19.88 14.05
CA ALA A 113 20.34 -21.05 14.17
C ALA A 113 21.27 -21.22 12.95
N ILE A 114 20.79 -20.92 11.72
CA ILE A 114 21.64 -20.88 10.52
C ILE A 114 22.72 -19.81 10.69
N THR A 115 22.33 -18.58 11.08
CA THR A 115 23.28 -17.47 11.27
C THR A 115 24.40 -17.85 12.26
N LEU A 116 24.03 -18.54 13.35
CA LEU A 116 24.98 -19.02 14.33
C LEU A 116 25.85 -20.17 13.79
N ALA A 117 25.26 -21.16 13.12
CA ALA A 117 25.96 -22.31 12.56
C ALA A 117 27.05 -21.89 11.55
N GLU A 118 26.75 -20.91 10.71
CA GLU A 118 27.68 -20.37 9.70
C GLU A 118 28.78 -19.47 10.28
N SER A 119 28.70 -19.10 11.57
CA SER A 119 29.76 -18.35 12.23
C SER A 119 31.00 -19.21 12.44
N GLU A 120 32.16 -18.59 12.70
CA GLU A 120 33.41 -19.28 13.05
C GLU A 120 33.22 -20.16 14.29
N ASN A 121 32.44 -19.70 15.28
CA ASN A 121 32.18 -20.45 16.51
C ASN A 121 31.23 -21.62 16.28
N GLY A 122 30.27 -21.49 15.33
CA GLY A 122 29.33 -22.53 14.95
C GLY A 122 29.94 -23.63 14.09
N ASN A 123 31.07 -23.36 13.45
CA ASN A 123 31.85 -24.32 12.64
C ASN A 123 30.99 -25.07 11.60
N GLY A 124 29.90 -24.44 11.13
CA GLY A 124 28.97 -25.02 10.15
C GLY A 124 27.98 -26.04 10.74
N SER A 125 28.04 -26.37 12.02
CA SER A 125 27.20 -27.39 12.64
C SER A 125 25.78 -26.83 12.92
N LEU A 126 24.76 -27.43 12.28
CA LEU A 126 23.36 -27.15 12.51
C LEU A 126 22.62 -28.40 12.96
N THR A 127 22.29 -28.48 14.25
CA THR A 127 21.58 -29.63 14.83
C THR A 127 20.06 -29.42 14.70
N LEU A 128 19.35 -30.38 14.12
CA LEU A 128 17.88 -30.42 14.00
C LEU A 128 17.34 -31.50 14.93
N ILE A 129 16.27 -31.20 15.66
CA ILE A 129 15.47 -32.21 16.36
C ILE A 129 14.42 -32.73 15.38
N ARG A 130 14.60 -33.98 14.91
CA ARG A 130 13.78 -34.62 13.91
C ARG A 130 12.84 -35.66 14.53
N TRP A 131 11.60 -35.71 14.05
CA TRP A 131 10.72 -36.84 14.23
C TRP A 131 10.59 -37.59 12.91
N ARG A 132 10.76 -38.94 12.94
CA ARG A 132 10.57 -39.84 11.81
C ARG A 132 9.92 -41.13 12.27
N SER A 133 8.73 -41.45 11.77
CA SER A 133 8.05 -42.74 12.03
C SER A 133 7.97 -43.12 13.52
N GLY A 134 7.66 -42.17 14.40
CA GLY A 134 7.50 -42.39 15.84
C GLY A 134 8.78 -42.19 16.67
N ASN A 135 9.95 -42.02 16.05
CA ASN A 135 11.22 -41.81 16.74
C ASN A 135 11.62 -40.33 16.67
N ILE A 136 12.22 -39.84 17.75
CA ILE A 136 12.81 -38.52 17.82
C ILE A 136 14.31 -38.68 17.97
N ASP A 137 15.07 -38.03 17.10
CA ASP A 137 16.52 -38.02 17.14
C ASP A 137 17.07 -36.63 16.80
N GLU A 138 18.34 -36.43 17.00
CA GLU A 138 19.10 -35.26 16.56
C GLU A 138 19.86 -35.60 15.28
N VAL A 139 19.75 -34.71 14.29
CA VAL A 139 20.45 -34.80 13.02
C VAL A 139 21.30 -33.56 12.86
N GLU A 140 22.61 -33.77 12.61
CA GLU A 140 23.54 -32.69 12.37
C GLU A 140 23.71 -32.48 10.87
N LEU A 141 23.47 -31.24 10.40
CA LEU A 141 23.76 -30.80 9.06
C LEU A 141 25.04 -29.97 9.06
N GLN A 142 25.89 -30.18 8.05
CA GLN A 142 27.12 -29.40 7.87
C GLN A 142 26.89 -28.28 6.84
N LEU A 143 26.82 -27.02 7.29
CA LEU A 143 26.75 -25.84 6.46
C LEU A 143 28.13 -25.25 6.17
N PRO A 144 28.30 -24.46 5.08
CA PRO A 144 29.53 -23.70 4.88
C PRO A 144 29.74 -22.66 6.00
N VAL A 145 30.96 -22.49 6.46
CA VAL A 145 31.33 -21.42 7.39
C VAL A 145 31.54 -20.14 6.61
N LEU A 146 30.58 -19.23 6.66
CA LEU A 146 30.63 -17.95 5.99
C LEU A 146 31.11 -16.81 6.90
N GLY A 147 31.12 -17.02 8.21
CA GLY A 147 31.46 -16.02 9.21
C GLY A 147 30.22 -15.37 9.81
N SER A 148 30.47 -14.41 10.69
CA SER A 148 29.40 -13.60 11.33
C SER A 148 29.14 -12.32 10.56
N PHE A 149 27.91 -11.81 10.64
CA PHE A 149 27.63 -10.45 10.16
C PHE A 149 28.34 -9.42 11.04
N SER A 150 28.99 -8.44 10.42
CA SER A 150 29.59 -7.32 11.13
C SER A 150 28.56 -6.37 11.72
N ALA A 151 28.97 -5.54 12.67
CA ALA A 151 28.13 -4.47 13.23
C ALA A 151 27.76 -3.37 12.22
N THR A 152 28.31 -3.44 11.01
CA THR A 152 28.07 -2.50 9.90
C THR A 152 27.59 -3.21 8.64
N ALA A 153 27.19 -4.48 8.74
CA ALA A 153 26.75 -5.26 7.58
C ALA A 153 25.71 -4.51 6.71
N PRO A 154 25.84 -4.57 5.36
CA PRO A 154 26.79 -5.37 4.57
C PRO A 154 28.21 -4.77 4.45
N TYR A 155 28.48 -3.56 5.00
CA TYR A 155 29.78 -2.90 4.96
C TYR A 155 30.78 -3.61 5.90
N ASP A 156 32.04 -3.64 5.50
CA ASP A 156 33.15 -4.27 6.25
C ASP A 156 32.77 -5.64 6.80
N CYS A 157 32.04 -6.42 5.99
CA CYS A 157 31.46 -7.69 6.37
C CYS A 157 31.92 -8.83 5.47
N PRO A 158 32.88 -9.70 5.92
CA PRO A 158 33.35 -10.84 5.13
C PRO A 158 32.22 -11.82 4.75
N LYS A 159 31.23 -12.06 5.65
CA LYS A 159 30.09 -12.92 5.35
C LYS A 159 29.26 -12.34 4.20
N SER A 160 28.93 -11.06 4.25
CA SER A 160 28.17 -10.39 3.20
C SER A 160 28.90 -10.45 1.85
N LYS A 161 30.22 -10.28 1.84
CA LYS A 161 31.04 -10.38 0.63
C LYS A 161 30.98 -11.79 0.02
N ARG A 162 31.12 -12.85 0.84
CA ARG A 162 31.05 -14.25 0.36
C ARG A 162 29.66 -14.58 -0.19
N ILE A 163 28.59 -14.11 0.46
CA ILE A 163 27.21 -14.26 -0.02
C ILE A 163 27.06 -13.58 -1.39
N LEU A 164 27.53 -12.35 -1.54
CA LEU A 164 27.48 -11.61 -2.80
C LEU A 164 28.24 -12.36 -3.92
N GLU A 165 29.49 -12.77 -3.67
CA GLU A 165 30.33 -13.46 -4.66
C GLU A 165 29.69 -14.76 -5.15
N GLN A 166 29.18 -15.59 -4.22
CA GLN A 166 28.49 -16.82 -4.56
C GLN A 166 27.18 -16.56 -5.29
N GLY A 167 26.38 -15.61 -4.80
CA GLY A 167 25.09 -15.27 -5.39
C GLY A 167 25.21 -14.71 -6.81
N LEU A 168 26.19 -13.82 -7.07
CA LEU A 168 26.44 -13.29 -8.42
C LEU A 168 26.87 -14.38 -9.42
N LYS A 169 27.70 -15.33 -8.96
CA LYS A 169 28.10 -16.49 -9.78
C LYS A 169 26.89 -17.35 -10.16
N THR A 170 26.05 -17.69 -9.18
CA THR A 170 24.82 -18.48 -9.40
C THR A 170 23.85 -17.72 -10.31
N LEU A 171 23.66 -16.43 -10.08
CA LEU A 171 22.78 -15.59 -10.87
C LEU A 171 23.24 -15.50 -12.34
N ALA A 172 24.53 -15.28 -12.58
CA ALA A 172 25.10 -15.25 -13.93
C ALA A 172 24.92 -16.60 -14.66
N ALA A 173 25.12 -17.72 -13.95
CA ALA A 173 24.88 -19.05 -14.50
C ALA A 173 23.41 -19.26 -14.85
N ARG A 174 22.46 -18.82 -14.00
CA ARG A 174 21.02 -18.89 -14.26
C ARG A 174 20.62 -18.01 -15.45
N MET A 175 21.09 -16.76 -15.50
CA MET A 175 20.81 -15.85 -16.60
C MET A 175 21.38 -16.34 -17.95
N SER A 176 22.41 -17.19 -17.92
CA SER A 176 22.98 -17.79 -19.12
C SER A 176 22.19 -18.99 -19.67
N GLN A 177 21.20 -19.49 -18.95
CA GLN A 177 20.36 -20.59 -19.41
C GLN A 177 19.44 -20.15 -20.53
N GLN A 178 19.17 -21.08 -21.46
CA GLN A 178 18.43 -20.79 -22.67
C GLN A 178 16.97 -20.36 -22.40
N ASP A 179 16.33 -20.89 -21.36
CA ASP A 179 14.95 -20.62 -20.97
C ASP A 179 14.76 -19.34 -20.15
N TYR A 180 15.84 -18.76 -19.58
CA TYR A 180 15.77 -17.60 -18.68
C TYR A 180 14.96 -16.46 -19.28
N THR A 181 15.21 -16.08 -20.52
CA THR A 181 14.57 -14.95 -21.20
C THR A 181 13.07 -15.13 -21.44
N THR A 182 12.56 -16.36 -21.38
CA THR A 182 11.15 -16.68 -21.63
C THR A 182 10.38 -17.01 -20.36
N THR A 183 11.08 -17.33 -19.29
CA THR A 183 10.46 -17.76 -18.02
C THR A 183 10.47 -16.68 -16.96
N GLU A 184 11.43 -15.73 -17.00
CA GLU A 184 11.56 -14.73 -15.96
C GLU A 184 10.63 -13.53 -16.17
N ALA A 185 9.93 -13.12 -15.12
CA ALA A 185 9.05 -11.96 -15.14
C ALA A 185 9.84 -10.63 -15.21
N PRO A 186 9.27 -9.54 -15.78
CA PRO A 186 10.01 -8.29 -16.04
C PRO A 186 10.67 -7.66 -14.81
N ILE A 187 10.03 -7.69 -13.63
CA ILE A 187 10.58 -7.09 -12.41
C ILE A 187 11.80 -7.87 -11.90
N PRO A 188 11.69 -9.18 -11.58
CA PRO A 188 12.87 -9.93 -11.17
C PRO A 188 13.97 -9.96 -12.23
N ARG A 189 13.63 -10.02 -13.52
CA ARG A 189 14.60 -9.93 -14.60
C ARG A 189 15.40 -8.63 -14.58
N SER A 190 14.74 -7.49 -14.35
CA SER A 190 15.41 -6.19 -14.20
C SER A 190 16.28 -6.12 -12.95
N LEU A 191 15.81 -6.65 -11.81
CA LEU A 191 16.57 -6.68 -10.57
C LEU A 191 17.77 -7.64 -10.65
N ASN A 192 17.65 -8.76 -11.36
CA ASN A 192 18.75 -9.68 -11.62
C ASN A 192 19.86 -8.99 -12.45
N ALA A 193 19.47 -8.27 -13.48
CA ALA A 193 20.42 -7.49 -14.29
C ALA A 193 21.07 -6.35 -13.47
N LEU A 194 20.28 -5.64 -12.64
CA LEU A 194 20.80 -4.62 -11.72
C LEU A 194 21.82 -5.19 -10.73
N ALA A 195 21.57 -6.40 -10.20
CA ALA A 195 22.50 -7.05 -9.28
C ALA A 195 23.84 -7.39 -9.94
N LEU A 196 23.84 -7.93 -11.16
CA LEU A 196 25.07 -8.18 -11.90
C LEU A 196 25.82 -6.86 -12.22
N LEU A 197 25.09 -5.81 -12.60
CA LEU A 197 25.66 -4.49 -12.85
C LEU A 197 26.29 -3.90 -11.59
N ALA A 198 25.59 -4.02 -10.44
CA ALA A 198 26.08 -3.59 -9.14
C ALA A 198 27.31 -4.37 -8.66
N GLY A 199 27.43 -5.64 -9.05
CA GLY A 199 28.60 -6.47 -8.80
C GLY A 199 29.86 -5.97 -9.53
N GLY A 200 29.69 -5.33 -10.68
CA GLY A 200 30.76 -4.62 -11.41
C GLY A 200 31.79 -5.54 -12.08
N ASP A 201 31.50 -6.83 -12.27
CA ASP A 201 32.42 -7.75 -12.94
C ASP A 201 32.25 -7.65 -14.47
N ALA A 202 33.32 -7.27 -15.16
CA ALA A 202 33.35 -7.08 -16.61
C ALA A 202 32.99 -8.36 -17.40
N GLN A 203 33.21 -9.54 -16.84
CA GLN A 203 32.85 -10.80 -17.49
C GLN A 203 31.32 -10.94 -17.75
N HIS A 204 30.50 -10.24 -16.99
CA HIS A 204 29.04 -10.24 -17.14
C HIS A 204 28.53 -9.25 -18.21
N LEU A 205 29.41 -8.43 -18.81
CA LEU A 205 29.00 -7.44 -19.79
C LEU A 205 28.17 -8.02 -20.96
N PRO A 206 28.47 -9.19 -21.55
CA PRO A 206 27.63 -9.75 -22.64
C PRO A 206 26.20 -10.08 -22.18
N LEU A 207 26.03 -10.54 -20.92
CA LEU A 207 24.70 -10.77 -20.36
C LEU A 207 23.96 -9.45 -20.16
N LEU A 208 24.63 -8.45 -19.60
CA LEU A 208 24.07 -7.11 -19.36
C LEU A 208 23.68 -6.42 -20.68
N GLN A 209 24.47 -6.55 -21.74
CA GLN A 209 24.12 -6.03 -23.08
C GLN A 209 22.87 -6.69 -23.64
N ARG A 210 22.72 -8.02 -23.49
CA ARG A 210 21.51 -8.74 -23.88
C ARG A 210 20.28 -8.24 -23.14
N GLU A 211 20.39 -8.07 -21.81
CA GLU A 211 19.28 -7.60 -20.99
C GLU A 211 18.97 -6.11 -21.27
N ALA A 212 19.97 -5.28 -21.54
CA ALA A 212 19.77 -3.88 -21.92
C ALA A 212 19.02 -3.75 -23.25
N LYS A 213 19.36 -4.58 -24.23
CA LYS A 213 18.61 -4.65 -25.49
C LYS A 213 17.16 -5.07 -25.28
N TRP A 214 16.92 -6.13 -24.47
CA TRP A 214 15.56 -6.53 -24.09
C TRP A 214 14.81 -5.38 -23.39
N ALA A 215 15.44 -4.67 -22.45
CA ALA A 215 14.83 -3.57 -21.72
C ALA A 215 14.51 -2.38 -22.66
N ALA A 216 15.39 -2.06 -23.60
CA ALA A 216 15.16 -1.00 -24.58
C ALA A 216 13.99 -1.32 -25.53
N ASP A 217 13.80 -2.59 -25.88
CA ASP A 217 12.72 -3.06 -26.77
C ASP A 217 11.44 -3.41 -25.97
N PHE A 218 11.46 -3.32 -24.62
CA PHE A 218 10.38 -3.80 -23.77
C PHE A 218 9.05 -3.10 -24.06
N GLN A 219 8.01 -3.89 -24.30
CA GLN A 219 6.63 -3.47 -24.51
C GLN A 219 5.68 -4.44 -23.85
N THR A 220 4.58 -3.94 -23.28
CA THR A 220 3.50 -4.75 -22.75
C THR A 220 2.18 -4.02 -22.85
N GLY A 221 1.07 -4.74 -23.06
CA GLY A 221 -0.29 -4.21 -22.97
C GLY A 221 -0.83 -4.16 -21.55
N ASP A 222 -0.30 -5.05 -20.68
CA ASP A 222 -0.79 -5.25 -19.31
C ASP A 222 0.23 -4.75 -18.29
N PHE A 223 -0.24 -4.21 -17.17
CA PHE A 223 0.58 -3.83 -16.01
C PHE A 223 1.81 -2.95 -16.34
N ARG A 224 1.74 -2.09 -17.36
CA ARG A 224 2.84 -1.19 -17.75
C ARG A 224 3.42 -0.44 -16.58
N THR A 225 2.56 0.07 -15.70
CA THR A 225 2.95 0.88 -14.54
C THR A 225 3.82 0.11 -13.54
N TRP A 226 3.61 -1.21 -13.41
CA TRP A 226 4.41 -2.05 -12.53
C TRP A 226 5.76 -2.41 -13.14
N TYR A 227 5.81 -2.62 -14.43
CA TYR A 227 7.03 -3.11 -15.09
C TYR A 227 7.97 -1.99 -15.52
N TYR A 228 7.44 -0.91 -16.09
CA TYR A 228 8.27 0.16 -16.68
C TYR A 228 9.22 0.79 -15.67
N GLY A 229 8.83 0.96 -14.41
CA GLY A 229 9.69 1.53 -13.39
C GLY A 229 10.98 0.73 -13.21
N TYR A 230 10.88 -0.59 -13.04
CA TYR A 230 12.05 -1.46 -12.85
C TYR A 230 12.88 -1.64 -14.12
N VAL A 231 12.22 -1.72 -15.28
CA VAL A 231 12.90 -1.79 -16.58
C VAL A 231 13.71 -0.52 -16.84
N MET A 232 13.10 0.65 -16.60
CA MET A 232 13.82 1.95 -16.73
C MET A 232 14.99 2.08 -15.75
N MET A 233 14.79 1.67 -14.48
CA MET A 233 15.87 1.71 -13.48
C MET A 233 17.09 0.90 -13.95
N PHE A 234 16.89 -0.33 -14.42
CA PHE A 234 17.99 -1.12 -14.95
C PHE A 234 18.64 -0.44 -16.16
N LEU A 235 17.85 0.01 -17.13
CA LEU A 235 18.36 0.55 -18.37
C LEU A 235 19.12 1.85 -18.17
N ALA A 236 18.61 2.74 -17.28
CA ALA A 236 19.29 4.00 -16.93
C ALA A 236 20.61 3.76 -16.19
N GLU A 237 20.64 2.84 -15.22
CA GLU A 237 21.87 2.49 -14.51
C GLU A 237 22.88 1.80 -15.44
N TYR A 238 22.42 0.99 -16.38
CA TYR A 238 23.27 0.38 -17.41
C TYR A 238 23.96 1.46 -18.26
N VAL A 239 23.21 2.42 -18.79
CA VAL A 239 23.77 3.56 -19.52
C VAL A 239 24.78 4.33 -18.67
N ALA A 240 24.41 4.64 -17.40
CA ALA A 240 25.26 5.42 -16.50
C ALA A 240 26.58 4.72 -16.10
N VAL A 241 26.62 3.39 -16.17
CA VAL A 241 27.82 2.59 -15.83
C VAL A 241 28.66 2.28 -17.07
N THR A 242 28.01 1.94 -18.19
CA THR A 242 28.71 1.46 -19.40
C THR A 242 28.99 2.55 -20.45
N GLY A 243 28.20 3.63 -20.44
CA GLY A 243 28.25 4.64 -21.52
C GLY A 243 27.64 4.16 -22.84
N ASP A 244 26.94 3.02 -22.86
CA ASP A 244 26.30 2.49 -24.06
C ASP A 244 25.00 3.28 -24.36
N ASP A 245 25.11 4.21 -25.31
CA ASP A 245 24.02 5.07 -25.74
C ASP A 245 23.09 4.42 -26.78
N THR A 246 23.43 3.23 -27.30
CA THR A 246 22.62 2.51 -28.29
C THR A 246 21.21 2.16 -27.79
N VAL A 247 21.04 2.08 -26.47
CA VAL A 247 19.77 1.78 -25.79
C VAL A 247 18.99 3.03 -25.35
N MET A 248 19.56 4.23 -25.53
CA MET A 248 18.92 5.50 -25.16
C MET A 248 17.56 5.74 -25.83
N PRO A 249 17.34 5.41 -27.11
CA PRO A 249 16.01 5.55 -27.71
C PRO A 249 14.92 4.76 -26.97
N GLY A 250 15.25 3.54 -26.50
CA GLY A 250 14.35 2.72 -25.70
C GLY A 250 14.07 3.31 -24.32
N LEU A 251 15.11 3.79 -23.63
CA LEU A 251 14.99 4.45 -22.33
C LEU A 251 14.11 5.71 -22.42
N ARG A 252 14.36 6.57 -23.42
CA ARG A 252 13.54 7.76 -23.67
C ARG A 252 12.08 7.40 -23.96
N ARG A 253 11.83 6.38 -24.80
CA ARG A 253 10.47 5.92 -25.11
C ARG A 253 9.72 5.49 -23.84
N LEU A 254 10.33 4.67 -22.98
CA LEU A 254 9.72 4.21 -21.74
C LEU A 254 9.41 5.38 -20.79
N ALA A 255 10.33 6.32 -20.63
CA ALA A 255 10.15 7.49 -19.79
C ALA A 255 9.02 8.40 -20.31
N MET A 256 8.95 8.62 -21.63
CA MET A 256 7.91 9.42 -22.27
C MET A 256 6.54 8.76 -22.16
N GLU A 257 6.44 7.45 -22.42
CA GLU A 257 5.17 6.71 -22.24
C GLU A 257 4.70 6.76 -20.77
N ALA A 258 5.63 6.67 -19.81
CA ALA A 258 5.29 6.80 -18.39
C ALA A 258 4.81 8.21 -18.04
N ALA A 259 5.49 9.25 -18.53
CA ALA A 259 5.10 10.65 -18.31
C ALA A 259 3.72 10.95 -18.92
N GLN A 260 3.49 10.58 -20.17
CA GLN A 260 2.22 10.75 -20.87
C GLN A 260 1.08 9.93 -20.28
N GLY A 261 1.41 8.79 -19.67
CA GLY A 261 0.46 7.93 -18.95
C GLY A 261 0.15 8.35 -17.51
N GLN A 262 0.71 9.48 -17.04
CA GLN A 262 0.46 10.00 -15.70
C GLN A 262 -0.93 10.63 -15.61
N SER A 263 -1.58 10.48 -14.47
CA SER A 263 -2.86 11.15 -14.20
C SER A 263 -2.70 12.63 -13.89
N ALA A 264 -3.81 13.36 -13.99
CA ALA A 264 -3.88 14.78 -13.63
C ALA A 264 -3.49 15.09 -12.17
N VAL A 265 -3.51 14.08 -11.28
CA VAL A 265 -3.09 14.22 -9.87
C VAL A 265 -1.62 13.83 -9.61
N GLY A 266 -0.87 13.50 -10.65
CA GLY A 266 0.56 13.18 -10.51
C GLY A 266 0.87 11.74 -10.14
N SER A 267 -0.03 10.78 -10.43
CA SER A 267 0.19 9.36 -10.12
C SER A 267 -0.25 8.45 -11.26
N TRP A 268 -0.15 7.15 -11.06
CA TRP A 268 -0.60 6.12 -11.99
C TRP A 268 -1.52 5.13 -11.29
N GLY A 269 -2.30 4.39 -12.08
CA GLY A 269 -3.07 3.23 -11.63
C GLY A 269 -2.38 1.91 -12.00
N HIS A 270 -3.16 0.82 -12.12
CA HIS A 270 -2.66 -0.44 -12.71
C HIS A 270 -2.29 -0.27 -14.19
N THR A 271 -2.93 0.68 -14.86
CA THR A 271 -2.69 1.08 -16.25
C THR A 271 -2.40 2.57 -16.31
N PHE A 272 -1.89 3.02 -17.43
CA PHE A 272 -1.75 4.45 -17.71
C PHE A 272 -3.10 5.16 -17.71
N ALA A 273 -3.08 6.45 -17.39
CA ALA A 273 -4.27 7.30 -17.43
C ALA A 273 -4.86 7.38 -18.82
N ARG A 274 -6.15 7.69 -18.90
CA ARG A 274 -6.82 8.06 -20.14
C ARG A 274 -6.29 9.41 -20.65
N PRO A 275 -6.52 9.75 -21.93
CA PRO A 275 -6.09 11.04 -22.49
C PRO A 275 -6.61 12.28 -21.73
N ASP A 276 -7.71 12.13 -20.99
CA ASP A 276 -8.28 13.16 -20.13
C ASP A 276 -7.64 13.23 -18.73
N GLY A 277 -6.60 12.45 -18.47
CA GLY A 277 -5.85 12.40 -17.21
C GLY A 277 -6.51 11.59 -16.10
N ARG A 278 -7.63 10.91 -16.36
CA ARG A 278 -8.33 10.08 -15.36
C ARG A 278 -7.78 8.66 -15.29
N LEU A 279 -7.73 8.13 -14.09
CA LEU A 279 -7.33 6.75 -13.83
C LEU A 279 -8.52 5.80 -13.88
N LYS A 280 -8.30 4.58 -14.38
CA LYS A 280 -9.26 3.49 -14.38
C LYS A 280 -9.14 2.62 -13.13
N GLY A 281 -10.16 1.81 -12.88
CA GLY A 281 -10.13 0.73 -11.90
C GLY A 281 -10.02 1.22 -10.47
N TYR A 282 -9.02 0.78 -9.77
CA TYR A 282 -8.76 1.15 -8.37
C TYR A 282 -8.43 2.64 -8.20
N GLY A 283 -7.95 3.30 -9.25
CA GLY A 283 -7.46 4.67 -9.20
C GLY A 283 -5.97 4.75 -8.96
N MET A 284 -5.54 5.74 -8.16
CA MET A 284 -4.16 6.02 -7.86
C MET A 284 -3.49 4.90 -7.04
N MET A 285 -2.25 4.55 -7.42
CA MET A 285 -1.46 3.53 -6.74
C MET A 285 -0.01 3.98 -6.57
N ASN A 286 0.45 4.02 -5.33
CA ASN A 286 1.80 4.46 -5.01
C ASN A 286 2.86 3.36 -5.20
N SER A 287 2.46 2.08 -5.11
CA SER A 287 3.39 0.95 -5.29
C SER A 287 4.03 0.89 -6.68
N PRO A 288 3.30 1.06 -7.81
CA PRO A 288 3.92 1.22 -9.12
C PRO A 288 4.37 2.67 -9.38
N GLY A 289 3.71 3.67 -8.79
CA GLY A 289 4.02 5.08 -9.04
C GLY A 289 5.41 5.50 -8.58
N LEU A 290 5.86 5.03 -7.42
CA LEU A 290 7.19 5.34 -6.90
C LEU A 290 8.31 4.74 -7.78
N PRO A 291 8.31 3.45 -8.16
CA PRO A 291 9.31 2.91 -9.08
C PRO A 291 9.31 3.60 -10.45
N LEU A 292 8.13 3.97 -10.99
CA LEU A 292 8.05 4.76 -12.22
C LEU A 292 8.75 6.11 -12.07
N THR A 293 8.51 6.81 -10.96
CA THR A 293 9.13 8.11 -10.70
C THR A 293 10.65 7.97 -10.53
N ILE A 294 11.12 6.97 -9.77
CA ILE A 294 12.57 6.69 -9.62
C ILE A 294 13.18 6.37 -10.99
N GLY A 295 12.53 5.51 -11.79
CA GLY A 295 12.99 5.18 -13.14
C GLY A 295 13.10 6.39 -14.04
N MET A 296 12.13 7.31 -14.01
CA MET A 296 12.19 8.58 -14.76
C MET A 296 13.30 9.52 -14.26
N VAL A 297 13.53 9.60 -12.94
CA VAL A 297 14.65 10.40 -12.37
C VAL A 297 15.98 9.85 -12.87
N LEU A 298 16.18 8.53 -12.81
CA LEU A 298 17.41 7.90 -13.30
C LEU A 298 17.56 8.06 -14.83
N ALA A 299 16.45 7.96 -15.59
CA ALA A 299 16.46 8.20 -17.04
C ALA A 299 16.86 9.65 -17.38
N ARG A 300 16.30 10.64 -16.67
CA ARG A 300 16.72 12.05 -16.80
C ARG A 300 18.21 12.21 -16.48
N ASP A 301 18.69 11.63 -15.41
CA ASP A 301 20.09 11.69 -14.99
C ASP A 301 21.03 10.96 -15.96
N ALA A 302 20.51 10.03 -16.76
CA ALA A 302 21.20 9.34 -17.84
C ALA A 302 21.15 10.11 -19.19
N GLY A 303 20.41 11.24 -19.27
CA GLY A 303 20.37 12.10 -20.45
C GLY A 303 19.02 12.20 -21.17
N VAL A 304 17.92 11.75 -20.59
CA VAL A 304 16.57 11.98 -21.12
C VAL A 304 16.09 13.37 -20.68
N GLU A 305 16.21 14.37 -21.55
CA GLU A 305 15.98 15.79 -21.22
C GLU A 305 14.58 16.30 -21.61
N ASP A 306 13.60 15.40 -21.75
CA ASP A 306 12.23 15.77 -22.15
C ASP A 306 11.49 16.52 -21.02
N ALA A 307 10.84 17.63 -21.36
CA ALA A 307 10.15 18.49 -20.40
C ALA A 307 8.96 17.76 -19.73
N GLU A 308 8.25 16.91 -20.49
CA GLU A 308 7.14 16.09 -19.96
C GLU A 308 7.62 15.13 -18.88
N VAL A 309 8.80 14.53 -19.04
CA VAL A 309 9.39 13.62 -18.02
C VAL A 309 9.71 14.42 -16.76
N THR A 310 10.30 15.61 -16.88
CA THR A 310 10.60 16.49 -15.76
C THR A 310 9.32 16.91 -15.03
N GLN A 311 8.29 17.30 -15.76
CA GLN A 311 7.00 17.69 -15.18
C GLN A 311 6.34 16.50 -14.46
N ALA A 312 6.39 15.30 -15.02
CA ALA A 312 5.81 14.11 -14.41
C ALA A 312 6.53 13.75 -13.10
N ILE A 313 7.85 13.87 -13.04
CA ILE A 313 8.66 13.70 -11.82
C ILE A 313 8.18 14.69 -10.74
N GLU A 314 8.07 15.97 -11.07
CA GLU A 314 7.67 17.02 -10.12
C GLU A 314 6.26 16.80 -9.57
N LEU A 315 5.30 16.44 -10.41
CA LEU A 315 3.93 16.16 -9.97
C LEU A 315 3.88 14.94 -9.02
N SER A 316 4.61 13.89 -9.33
CA SER A 316 4.68 12.70 -8.49
C SER A 316 5.41 12.99 -7.18
N ALA A 317 6.55 13.68 -7.22
CA ALA A 317 7.27 14.09 -6.02
C ALA A 317 6.40 14.95 -5.10
N LYS A 318 5.65 15.91 -5.65
CA LYS A 318 4.70 16.75 -4.91
C LYS A 318 3.63 15.92 -4.19
N LEU A 319 3.12 14.87 -4.83
CA LEU A 319 2.15 13.96 -4.24
C LEU A 319 2.76 13.18 -3.05
N ILE A 320 3.94 12.59 -3.24
CA ILE A 320 4.59 11.75 -2.21
C ILE A 320 5.12 12.60 -1.05
N ARG A 321 5.61 13.80 -1.32
CA ARG A 321 6.10 14.77 -0.31
C ARG A 321 5.04 15.06 0.76
N PHE A 322 3.75 15.00 0.41
CA PHE A 322 2.67 15.19 1.37
C PHE A 322 2.75 14.23 2.56
N TYR A 323 3.20 13.00 2.37
CA TYR A 323 3.22 11.98 3.43
C TYR A 323 4.38 12.14 4.43
N ALA A 324 5.42 12.92 4.07
CA ALA A 324 6.55 13.16 4.98
C ALA A 324 6.08 13.77 6.31
N GLY A 325 6.55 13.21 7.42
CA GLY A 325 6.16 13.59 8.79
C GLY A 325 4.78 13.11 9.25
N LYS A 326 3.95 12.57 8.35
CA LYS A 326 2.56 12.23 8.62
C LYS A 326 2.29 10.73 8.78
N GLY A 327 3.08 9.89 8.11
CA GLY A 327 2.95 8.43 8.15
C GLY A 327 3.68 7.77 6.99
N ALA A 328 3.58 6.44 6.90
CA ALA A 328 4.07 5.72 5.75
C ALA A 328 3.23 6.03 4.50
N VAL A 329 3.86 5.94 3.33
CA VAL A 329 3.18 6.14 2.06
C VAL A 329 2.15 5.02 1.87
N PRO A 330 0.84 5.34 1.74
CA PRO A 330 -0.19 4.32 1.61
C PRO A 330 -0.13 3.62 0.24
N TYR A 331 -0.83 2.49 0.11
CA TYR A 331 -0.89 1.72 -1.13
C TYR A 331 -1.49 2.53 -2.29
N GLY A 332 -2.62 3.17 -2.05
CA GLY A 332 -3.35 3.97 -3.04
C GLY A 332 -3.72 5.34 -2.49
N ASP A 333 -4.88 5.85 -2.89
CA ASP A 333 -5.41 7.15 -2.48
C ASP A 333 -6.03 7.09 -1.08
N HIS A 334 -5.20 6.84 -0.09
CA HIS A 334 -5.57 6.68 1.31
C HIS A 334 -4.91 7.75 2.19
N PRO A 335 -5.40 7.94 3.43
CA PRO A 335 -4.68 8.71 4.44
C PRO A 335 -3.26 8.19 4.66
N ALA A 336 -2.38 9.04 5.19
CA ALA A 336 -1.06 8.60 5.64
C ALA A 336 -1.19 7.39 6.57
N TRP A 337 -0.37 6.35 6.32
CA TRP A 337 -0.47 5.08 7.04
C TRP A 337 0.32 5.16 8.34
N THR A 338 -0.33 4.90 9.46
CA THR A 338 0.27 5.03 10.81
C THR A 338 0.30 3.70 11.59
N GLU A 339 -0.15 2.62 10.97
CA GLU A 339 -0.14 1.31 11.63
C GLU A 339 1.27 0.69 11.64
N THR A 340 2.01 0.85 10.54
CA THR A 340 3.38 0.36 10.36
C THR A 340 4.29 1.44 9.77
N HIS A 341 5.61 1.34 9.98
CA HIS A 341 6.60 2.26 9.42
C HIS A 341 6.80 2.04 7.92
N GLU A 342 6.40 0.88 7.41
CA GLU A 342 6.50 0.54 6.00
C GLU A 342 5.23 -0.17 5.52
N ASP A 343 4.92 0.03 4.26
CA ASP A 343 3.89 -0.73 3.55
C ASP A 343 4.37 -0.99 2.11
N ASN A 344 4.70 -2.23 1.79
CA ASN A 344 5.17 -2.68 0.46
C ASN A 344 6.44 -1.98 -0.06
N GLY A 345 7.36 -1.59 0.81
CA GLY A 345 8.61 -0.94 0.41
C GLY A 345 8.48 0.54 0.01
N LYS A 346 7.30 1.15 0.15
CA LYS A 346 7.04 2.51 -0.35
C LYS A 346 7.79 3.61 0.40
N CYS A 347 8.01 3.47 1.70
CA CYS A 347 8.86 4.40 2.43
C CYS A 347 10.32 4.27 1.98
N GLY A 348 10.81 3.04 1.77
CA GLY A 348 12.13 2.82 1.19
C GLY A 348 12.27 3.42 -0.20
N MET A 349 11.28 3.23 -1.07
CA MET A 349 11.22 3.88 -2.39
C MET A 349 11.23 5.41 -2.29
N ALA A 350 10.43 5.98 -1.36
CA ALA A 350 10.37 7.43 -1.16
C ALA A 350 11.71 7.99 -0.64
N ALA A 351 12.40 7.28 0.27
CA ALA A 351 13.74 7.65 0.72
C ALA A 351 14.71 7.74 -0.46
N VAL A 352 14.73 6.73 -1.33
CA VAL A 352 15.58 6.71 -2.53
C VAL A 352 15.18 7.81 -3.49
N LEU A 353 13.90 8.04 -3.73
CA LEU A 353 13.40 9.12 -4.61
C LEU A 353 13.90 10.49 -4.14
N PHE A 354 13.65 10.83 -2.87
CA PHE A 354 14.02 12.15 -2.35
C PHE A 354 15.53 12.35 -2.20
N GLN A 355 16.28 11.29 -1.97
CA GLN A 355 17.74 11.29 -2.09
C GLN A 355 18.17 11.73 -3.49
N GLN A 356 17.57 11.19 -4.55
CA GLN A 356 17.91 11.53 -5.93
C GLN A 356 17.45 12.95 -6.33
N LEU A 357 16.38 13.44 -5.72
CA LEU A 357 15.87 14.80 -5.93
C LEU A 357 16.60 15.87 -5.10
N GLY A 358 17.49 15.47 -4.17
CA GLY A 358 18.22 16.42 -3.31
C GLY A 358 17.37 16.99 -2.16
N GLU A 359 16.27 16.34 -1.78
CA GLU A 359 15.33 16.79 -0.74
C GLU A 359 15.64 16.18 0.63
N THR A 360 16.62 16.76 1.32
CA THR A 360 17.20 16.19 2.57
C THR A 360 16.16 15.84 3.63
N SER A 361 15.23 16.75 3.97
CA SER A 361 14.26 16.51 5.05
C SER A 361 13.30 15.37 4.73
N ASN A 362 12.88 15.24 3.46
CA ASN A 362 11.99 14.17 3.03
C ASN A 362 12.74 12.83 2.97
N ALA A 363 13.97 12.83 2.46
CA ALA A 363 14.84 11.66 2.44
C ALA A 363 15.12 11.17 3.86
N ASP A 364 15.46 12.06 4.81
CA ASP A 364 15.71 11.70 6.21
C ASP A 364 14.49 11.05 6.85
N PHE A 365 13.31 11.66 6.72
CA PHE A 365 12.09 11.12 7.30
C PHE A 365 11.81 9.67 6.82
N PHE A 366 11.82 9.46 5.51
CA PHE A 366 11.54 8.14 4.96
C PHE A 366 12.66 7.12 5.20
N THR A 367 13.90 7.57 5.30
CA THR A 367 15.03 6.72 5.73
C THR A 367 14.86 6.26 7.18
N ARG A 368 14.48 7.15 8.10
CA ARG A 368 14.17 6.79 9.50
C ARG A 368 13.00 5.81 9.58
N MET A 369 11.95 6.01 8.78
CA MET A 369 10.84 5.06 8.66
C MET A 369 11.35 3.68 8.18
N ALA A 370 12.24 3.65 7.21
CA ALA A 370 12.82 2.40 6.71
C ALA A 370 13.70 1.69 7.76
N VAL A 371 14.49 2.43 8.55
CA VAL A 371 15.31 1.87 9.65
C VAL A 371 14.43 1.29 10.76
N ALA A 372 13.36 1.97 11.12
CA ALA A 372 12.43 1.52 12.17
C ALA A 372 11.60 0.30 11.73
N SER A 373 11.44 0.06 10.42
CA SER A 373 10.62 -1.05 9.91
C SER A 373 11.38 -2.37 9.88
N HIS A 374 10.93 -3.35 10.67
CA HIS A 374 11.48 -4.71 10.71
C HIS A 374 10.42 -5.72 11.21
N GLY A 375 10.78 -7.00 11.31
CA GLY A 375 9.87 -8.04 11.78
C GLY A 375 8.61 -8.13 10.92
N GLY A 376 7.45 -8.18 11.56
CA GLY A 376 6.15 -8.30 10.90
C GLY A 376 5.83 -7.16 9.92
N GLU A 377 6.39 -5.96 10.11
CA GLU A 377 6.23 -4.84 9.17
C GLU A 377 6.90 -5.11 7.81
N ARG A 378 8.00 -5.85 7.80
CA ARG A 378 8.71 -6.25 6.57
C ARG A 378 8.16 -7.53 5.97
N ASP A 379 7.60 -8.41 6.79
CA ASP A 379 7.16 -9.75 6.41
C ASP A 379 5.69 -9.77 5.90
N CYS A 380 4.99 -8.66 5.90
CA CYS A 380 3.63 -8.53 5.41
C CYS A 380 3.49 -7.39 4.38
N GLY A 381 2.32 -7.27 3.80
CA GLY A 381 1.98 -6.23 2.85
C GLY A 381 1.03 -6.74 1.77
N HIS A 382 0.35 -5.82 1.10
CA HIS A 382 -0.65 -6.16 0.08
C HIS A 382 -0.05 -6.91 -1.12
N THR A 383 1.15 -6.52 -1.54
CA THR A 383 1.89 -7.16 -2.65
C THR A 383 2.93 -8.17 -2.15
N GLY A 384 2.71 -8.74 -0.96
CA GLY A 384 3.68 -9.59 -0.29
C GLY A 384 4.89 -8.81 0.22
N ASN A 385 5.83 -9.51 0.83
CA ASN A 385 7.02 -8.89 1.39
C ASN A 385 8.15 -8.64 0.36
N TYR A 386 7.98 -9.01 -0.91
CA TYR A 386 8.99 -8.89 -1.95
C TYR A 386 9.55 -7.46 -2.05
N PHE A 387 8.67 -6.48 -2.25
CA PHE A 387 9.07 -5.07 -2.36
C PHE A 387 9.56 -4.50 -1.02
N ASN A 388 9.00 -4.96 0.11
CA ASN A 388 9.51 -4.61 1.43
C ASN A 388 11.00 -4.96 1.58
N MET A 389 11.42 -6.11 1.04
CA MET A 389 12.82 -6.56 1.13
C MET A 389 13.72 -5.88 0.10
N VAL A 390 13.26 -5.70 -1.16
CA VAL A 390 14.02 -5.02 -2.22
C VAL A 390 14.47 -3.63 -1.78
N TRP A 391 13.57 -2.85 -1.18
CA TRP A 391 13.78 -1.44 -0.86
C TRP A 391 14.27 -1.18 0.56
N SER A 392 14.47 -2.23 1.39
CA SER A 392 14.93 -2.08 2.77
C SER A 392 16.34 -1.49 2.85
N LEU A 393 17.35 -2.29 2.54
CA LEU A 393 18.75 -1.88 2.72
C LEU A 393 19.19 -0.73 1.80
N PRO A 394 18.73 -0.59 0.55
CA PRO A 394 19.04 0.62 -0.25
C PRO A 394 18.57 1.93 0.41
N ALA A 395 17.44 1.91 1.12
CA ALA A 395 16.96 3.08 1.86
C ALA A 395 17.72 3.27 3.18
N ILE A 396 17.88 2.21 3.97
CA ILE A 396 18.55 2.24 5.27
C ILE A 396 20.02 2.68 5.14
N ALA A 397 20.68 2.27 4.06
CA ALA A 397 22.07 2.63 3.78
C ALA A 397 22.32 4.14 3.64
N GLN A 398 21.28 4.92 3.37
CA GLN A 398 21.38 6.39 3.35
C GLN A 398 21.71 6.94 4.75
N ALA A 399 21.25 6.27 5.82
CA ALA A 399 21.59 6.62 7.21
C ALA A 399 22.95 6.06 7.68
N GLY A 400 23.69 5.38 6.81
CA GLY A 400 25.05 4.93 7.05
C GLY A 400 25.18 3.51 7.58
N PRO A 401 26.45 3.04 7.77
CA PRO A 401 26.75 1.65 8.11
C PRO A 401 26.21 1.19 9.47
N HIS A 402 26.12 2.09 10.47
CA HIS A 402 25.57 1.72 11.77
C HIS A 402 24.07 1.40 11.68
N ALA A 403 23.33 2.13 10.84
CA ALA A 403 21.91 1.88 10.61
C ALA A 403 21.69 0.53 9.91
N THR A 404 22.46 0.22 8.86
CA THR A 404 22.37 -1.09 8.18
C THR A 404 22.77 -2.23 9.09
N GLY A 405 23.83 -2.06 9.91
CA GLY A 405 24.26 -3.07 10.86
C GLY A 405 23.25 -3.32 11.97
N ALA A 406 22.68 -2.28 12.57
CA ALA A 406 21.64 -2.38 13.59
C ALA A 406 20.38 -3.12 13.04
N TRP A 407 19.91 -2.75 11.84
CA TRP A 407 18.78 -3.41 11.19
C TRP A 407 19.10 -4.87 10.83
N THR A 408 20.31 -5.14 10.34
CA THR A 408 20.77 -6.51 10.04
C THR A 408 20.78 -7.35 11.31
N GLY A 409 21.31 -6.83 12.41
CA GLY A 409 21.37 -7.53 13.71
C GLY A 409 19.98 -7.85 14.27
N GLU A 410 19.01 -6.95 14.13
CA GLU A 410 17.64 -7.17 14.61
C GLU A 410 16.85 -8.14 13.74
N PHE A 411 16.89 -7.96 12.41
CA PHE A 411 16.01 -8.66 11.48
C PHE A 411 16.74 -9.26 10.28
N GLY A 412 17.56 -8.49 9.58
CA GLY A 412 18.09 -8.86 8.27
C GLY A 412 18.92 -10.14 8.28
N ALA A 413 19.70 -10.40 9.34
CA ALA A 413 20.60 -11.56 9.42
C ALA A 413 19.81 -12.87 9.33
N TRP A 414 18.90 -13.11 10.25
CA TRP A 414 18.13 -14.36 10.29
C TRP A 414 17.20 -14.50 9.09
N TYR A 415 16.59 -13.39 8.63
CA TYR A 415 15.66 -13.41 7.51
C TYR A 415 16.36 -13.74 6.19
N CYS A 416 17.48 -13.06 5.90
CA CYS A 416 18.25 -13.31 4.67
C CYS A 416 18.92 -14.69 4.68
N ASP A 417 19.43 -15.15 5.83
CA ASP A 417 20.00 -16.51 5.94
C ASP A 417 18.91 -17.58 5.74
N LEU A 418 17.68 -17.34 6.18
CA LEU A 418 16.55 -18.22 5.91
C LEU A 418 16.10 -18.19 4.43
N ALA A 419 16.16 -17.02 3.79
CA ALA A 419 15.78 -16.86 2.39
C ALA A 419 16.83 -17.40 1.41
N ARG A 420 18.10 -17.42 1.79
CA ARG A 420 19.21 -17.90 0.97
C ARG A 420 19.13 -19.43 0.77
N ARG A 421 19.46 -19.89 -0.43
CA ARG A 421 19.57 -21.31 -0.76
C ARG A 421 21.02 -21.78 -0.71
N TRP A 422 21.19 -23.09 -0.67
CA TRP A 422 22.50 -23.74 -0.61
C TRP A 422 23.36 -23.51 -1.84
N ASP A 423 22.75 -23.22 -3.00
CA ASP A 423 23.45 -22.88 -4.25
C ASP A 423 23.86 -21.40 -4.35
N GLY A 424 23.49 -20.57 -3.34
CA GLY A 424 23.75 -19.13 -3.30
C GLY A 424 22.67 -18.26 -3.89
N SER A 425 21.61 -18.85 -4.47
CA SER A 425 20.41 -18.12 -4.88
C SER A 425 19.54 -17.76 -3.67
N PHE A 426 18.47 -16.96 -3.89
CA PHE A 426 17.53 -16.58 -2.86
C PHE A 426 16.10 -16.96 -3.25
N ALA A 427 15.35 -17.44 -2.27
CA ALA A 427 13.94 -17.70 -2.38
C ALA A 427 13.13 -16.52 -1.82
N HIS A 428 12.04 -16.16 -2.50
CA HIS A 428 11.05 -15.28 -1.92
C HIS A 428 10.21 -16.05 -0.89
N GLN A 429 10.12 -15.49 0.32
CA GLN A 429 9.35 -16.05 1.44
C GLN A 429 7.93 -15.46 1.49
N GLY A 430 7.26 -15.37 0.36
CA GLY A 430 5.95 -14.74 0.19
C GLY A 430 4.83 -15.34 1.04
N PRO A 431 3.59 -14.86 0.88
CA PRO A 431 2.45 -15.36 1.61
C PRO A 431 2.30 -16.88 1.49
N PRO A 432 1.82 -17.57 2.54
CA PRO A 432 1.72 -19.03 2.56
C PRO A 432 0.70 -19.60 1.59
N GLU A 433 -0.25 -18.79 1.12
CA GLU A 433 -1.26 -19.21 0.16
C GLU A 433 -0.96 -18.71 -1.24
N PRO A 434 -1.17 -19.50 -2.29
CA PRO A 434 -0.99 -19.04 -3.65
C PRO A 434 -2.08 -18.01 -3.97
N GLY A 435 -1.65 -16.81 -4.26
CA GLY A 435 -2.48 -15.70 -4.69
C GLY A 435 -1.69 -14.80 -5.60
N HIS A 436 -2.31 -13.75 -6.08
CA HIS A 436 -1.64 -12.73 -6.89
C HIS A 436 -0.52 -12.01 -6.13
N ASP A 437 -0.56 -11.99 -4.80
CA ASP A 437 0.45 -11.34 -3.96
C ASP A 437 1.58 -12.28 -3.51
N SER A 438 1.55 -13.56 -3.89
CA SER A 438 2.52 -14.54 -3.37
C SER A 438 3.92 -14.38 -3.98
N TYR A 439 4.03 -14.03 -5.25
CA TYR A 439 5.30 -13.91 -6.02
C TYR A 439 6.29 -15.07 -5.82
N HIS A 440 5.84 -16.20 -5.29
CA HIS A 440 6.70 -17.33 -4.95
C HIS A 440 7.40 -17.97 -6.17
N GLY A 441 6.90 -17.72 -7.37
CA GLY A 441 7.53 -18.12 -8.64
C GLY A 441 8.58 -17.13 -9.17
N TRP A 442 8.79 -16.00 -8.50
CA TRP A 442 9.77 -15.01 -8.90
C TRP A 442 11.16 -15.33 -8.36
N ASP A 443 12.18 -15.14 -9.19
CA ASP A 443 13.57 -15.20 -8.74
C ASP A 443 13.86 -13.97 -7.85
N ALA A 444 14.13 -14.20 -6.59
CA ALA A 444 14.45 -13.14 -5.63
C ALA A 444 15.96 -12.86 -5.54
N THR A 445 16.79 -13.61 -6.26
CA THR A 445 18.25 -13.54 -6.11
C THR A 445 18.77 -12.11 -6.36
N GLY A 446 18.41 -11.50 -7.49
CA GLY A 446 18.86 -10.13 -7.79
C GLY A 446 18.36 -9.11 -6.76
N ALA A 447 17.13 -9.26 -6.28
CA ALA A 447 16.55 -8.38 -5.27
C ALA A 447 17.41 -8.32 -3.97
N TYR A 448 17.87 -9.47 -3.47
CA TYR A 448 18.73 -9.52 -2.29
C TYR A 448 20.17 -9.11 -2.59
N LEU A 449 20.72 -9.51 -3.75
CA LEU A 449 22.10 -9.21 -4.11
C LEU A 449 22.37 -7.71 -4.31
N VAL A 450 21.38 -6.91 -4.76
CA VAL A 450 21.51 -5.46 -4.80
C VAL A 450 21.82 -4.89 -3.41
N ALA A 451 21.19 -5.41 -2.36
CA ALA A 451 21.47 -5.00 -0.98
C ALA A 451 22.89 -5.39 -0.54
N TYR A 452 23.34 -6.59 -0.87
CA TYR A 452 24.72 -7.04 -0.56
C TYR A 452 25.78 -6.29 -1.39
N ALA A 453 25.42 -5.71 -2.53
CA ALA A 453 26.32 -4.90 -3.38
C ALA A 453 26.48 -3.44 -2.92
N LEU A 454 25.77 -2.98 -1.87
CA LEU A 454 25.87 -1.62 -1.32
C LEU A 454 27.33 -1.17 -1.06
N PRO A 455 28.24 -2.00 -0.50
CA PRO A 455 29.62 -1.59 -0.28
C PRO A 455 30.40 -1.28 -1.56
N LEU A 456 29.97 -1.82 -2.70
CA LEU A 456 30.67 -1.63 -3.98
C LEU A 456 30.37 -0.26 -4.63
N LYS A 457 29.23 0.38 -4.31
CA LYS A 457 28.85 1.72 -4.77
C LYS A 457 28.95 1.92 -6.30
N LYS A 458 28.58 0.89 -7.07
CA LYS A 458 28.72 0.88 -8.54
C LYS A 458 27.59 1.58 -9.26
N ILE A 459 26.38 1.47 -8.72
CA ILE A 459 25.15 2.04 -9.28
C ILE A 459 24.53 3.03 -8.28
N THR A 460 23.62 3.89 -8.76
CA THR A 460 22.98 4.91 -7.93
C THR A 460 22.22 4.27 -6.75
N LEU A 461 21.49 3.18 -7.01
CA LEU A 461 20.77 2.44 -5.98
C LEU A 461 21.68 1.81 -4.90
N THR A 462 22.97 1.62 -5.18
CA THR A 462 23.96 1.13 -4.20
C THR A 462 24.86 2.24 -3.65
N GLY A 463 24.47 3.50 -3.77
CA GLY A 463 25.17 4.62 -3.15
C GLY A 463 26.38 5.14 -3.96
N LYS A 464 26.36 5.02 -5.31
CA LYS A 464 27.34 5.68 -6.19
C LYS A 464 27.41 7.19 -5.95
N ARG A 465 26.27 7.82 -5.63
CA ARG A 465 26.20 9.20 -5.16
C ARG A 465 26.21 9.20 -3.62
N PRO A 466 26.96 10.15 -2.98
CA PRO A 466 26.93 10.30 -1.52
C PRO A 466 25.52 10.54 -1.01
N SER A 467 25.22 10.01 0.17
CA SER A 467 23.95 10.29 0.83
C SER A 467 23.87 11.75 1.27
N ILE A 468 22.70 12.37 1.08
CA ILE A 468 22.35 13.69 1.62
C ILE A 468 21.74 13.59 3.01
N VAL A 469 21.39 12.37 3.47
CA VAL A 469 20.88 12.11 4.81
C VAL A 469 22.07 12.02 5.78
N GLN A 470 21.90 12.58 6.96
CA GLN A 470 22.92 12.49 8.00
C GLN A 470 23.10 11.03 8.43
N GLN A 471 24.37 10.61 8.51
CA GLN A 471 24.69 9.30 9.04
C GLN A 471 24.36 9.21 10.54
N LEU A 472 23.66 8.15 10.93
CA LEU A 472 23.25 7.94 12.31
C LEU A 472 24.41 7.32 13.12
N PRO A 473 24.68 7.84 14.33
CA PRO A 473 25.47 7.12 15.31
C PRO A 473 24.73 5.85 15.74
N LEU A 474 25.47 4.90 16.32
CA LEU A 474 24.93 3.57 16.66
C LEU A 474 23.76 3.64 17.64
N ASP A 475 23.86 4.48 18.65
CA ASP A 475 22.82 4.66 19.67
C ASP A 475 21.51 5.20 19.09
N GLU A 476 21.58 6.15 18.16
CA GLU A 476 20.40 6.66 17.45
C GLU A 476 19.82 5.58 16.51
N ALA A 477 20.64 4.84 15.79
CA ALA A 477 20.19 3.73 14.95
C ALA A 477 19.46 2.66 15.78
N LEU A 478 20.01 2.29 16.96
CA LEU A 478 19.39 1.35 17.89
C LEU A 478 18.07 1.89 18.48
N SER A 479 17.99 3.19 18.71
CA SER A 479 16.73 3.84 19.14
C SER A 479 15.64 3.72 18.08
N LEU A 480 15.95 3.95 16.80
CA LEU A 480 15.00 3.75 15.70
C LEU A 480 14.56 2.28 15.56
N ILE A 481 15.49 1.34 15.73
CA ILE A 481 15.16 -0.09 15.76
C ILE A 481 14.20 -0.39 16.91
N ALA A 482 14.42 0.20 18.09
CA ALA A 482 13.52 0.00 19.23
C ALA A 482 12.11 0.56 18.97
N ASP A 483 11.99 1.67 18.24
CA ASP A 483 10.70 2.24 17.83
C ASP A 483 9.89 1.30 16.94
N GLY A 484 10.55 0.47 16.14
CA GLY A 484 9.90 -0.53 15.28
C GLY A 484 9.41 -1.78 16.02
N ARG A 485 9.88 -2.06 17.23
CA ARG A 485 9.48 -3.23 17.99
C ARG A 485 8.02 -3.19 18.42
N GLY A 486 7.46 -4.37 18.70
CA GLY A 486 6.08 -4.51 19.18
C GLY A 486 5.03 -4.55 18.09
N TRP A 487 5.43 -4.71 16.83
CA TRP A 487 4.56 -5.03 15.71
C TRP A 487 4.70 -6.48 15.30
N ASP A 488 4.79 -7.36 16.21
CA ASP A 488 4.61 -8.73 15.87
C ASP A 488 3.17 -9.15 16.19
N ASN A 489 2.67 -10.04 15.38
CA ASN A 489 1.24 -10.30 15.29
C ASN A 489 0.57 -10.74 16.60
N LYS A 490 1.31 -11.39 17.50
CA LYS A 490 0.82 -11.76 18.82
C LYS A 490 0.97 -10.68 19.86
N ASP A 491 2.05 -9.91 19.77
CA ASP A 491 2.44 -8.95 20.80
C ASP A 491 2.10 -7.50 20.45
N ARG A 492 1.44 -7.31 19.32
CA ARG A 492 1.10 -5.99 18.74
C ARG A 492 0.54 -4.99 19.77
N ASN A 493 -0.38 -5.44 20.61
CA ASN A 493 -0.93 -4.60 21.68
C ASN A 493 -0.15 -4.74 22.98
N SER A 494 0.28 -5.96 23.36
CA SER A 494 0.87 -6.25 24.66
C SER A 494 2.19 -5.53 24.91
N THR A 495 2.96 -5.22 23.86
CA THR A 495 4.22 -4.46 24.01
C THR A 495 3.97 -3.07 24.58
N TYR A 496 3.04 -2.32 23.99
CA TYR A 496 2.69 -0.98 24.50
C TYR A 496 1.81 -1.02 25.76
N ASP A 497 1.00 -2.05 25.93
CA ASP A 497 0.18 -2.23 27.12
C ASP A 497 1.00 -2.45 28.41
N ARG A 498 2.24 -2.93 28.28
CA ARG A 498 3.18 -3.10 29.40
C ARG A 498 3.91 -1.83 29.82
N LEU A 499 3.90 -0.79 28.98
CA LEU A 499 4.54 0.50 29.28
C LEU A 499 3.75 1.20 30.41
N ASP A 500 4.43 1.99 31.23
CA ASP A 500 3.74 2.81 32.21
C ASP A 500 3.04 4.02 31.55
N GLU A 501 2.24 4.73 32.34
CA GLU A 501 1.46 5.87 31.85
C GLU A 501 2.35 7.02 31.38
N ARG A 502 3.39 7.33 32.13
CA ARG A 502 4.34 8.40 31.81
C ARG A 502 5.06 8.11 30.51
N GLU A 503 5.53 6.88 30.34
CA GLU A 503 6.22 6.47 29.11
C GLU A 503 5.29 6.53 27.90
N LEU A 504 4.02 6.16 28.04
CA LEU A 504 3.04 6.28 26.96
C LEU A 504 2.76 7.75 26.59
N VAL A 505 2.63 8.64 27.57
CA VAL A 505 2.44 10.08 27.32
C VAL A 505 3.68 10.68 26.64
N GLU A 506 4.88 10.30 27.07
CA GLU A 506 6.12 10.75 26.45
C GLU A 506 6.21 10.30 24.97
N ARG A 507 5.79 9.07 24.66
CA ARG A 507 5.75 8.55 23.29
C ARG A 507 4.76 9.24 22.36
N LEU A 508 3.78 9.97 22.88
CA LEU A 508 2.93 10.86 22.07
C LEU A 508 3.74 12.01 21.43
N GLY A 509 4.91 12.36 22.00
CA GLY A 509 5.84 13.32 21.41
C GLY A 509 6.86 12.75 20.43
N SER A 510 6.82 11.45 20.12
CA SER A 510 7.77 10.79 19.23
C SER A 510 7.79 11.39 17.82
N TRP A 511 8.97 11.38 17.18
CA TRP A 511 9.14 11.69 15.76
C TRP A 511 8.28 10.78 14.88
N SER A 512 8.13 9.49 15.28
CA SER A 512 7.42 8.48 14.52
C SER A 512 5.92 8.58 14.66
N PRO A 513 5.16 8.77 13.56
CA PRO A 513 3.70 8.72 13.59
C PRO A 513 3.14 7.39 14.08
N VAL A 514 3.87 6.31 13.81
CA VAL A 514 3.50 4.94 14.21
C VAL A 514 3.62 4.75 15.72
N VAL A 515 4.69 5.27 16.33
CA VAL A 515 4.89 5.23 17.78
C VAL A 515 3.80 6.04 18.49
N ARG A 516 3.47 7.23 17.97
CA ARG A 516 2.37 8.05 18.50
C ARG A 516 1.04 7.32 18.46
N GLU A 517 0.73 6.68 17.33
CA GLU A 517 -0.50 5.89 17.13
C GLU A 517 -0.61 4.71 18.12
N ARG A 518 0.49 3.94 18.28
CA ARG A 518 0.55 2.80 19.19
C ARG A 518 0.40 3.23 20.65
N ALA A 519 1.04 4.32 21.04
CA ALA A 519 0.91 4.89 22.38
C ALA A 519 -0.53 5.38 22.66
N ALA A 520 -1.14 6.10 21.70
CA ALA A 520 -2.52 6.55 21.79
C ALA A 520 -3.51 5.39 21.97
N LYS A 521 -3.37 4.33 21.17
CA LYS A 521 -4.20 3.11 21.29
C LYS A 521 -4.01 2.40 22.63
N ALA A 522 -2.79 2.33 23.15
CA ALA A 522 -2.51 1.74 24.45
C ALA A 522 -3.14 2.56 25.59
N ILE A 523 -3.04 3.87 25.54
CA ILE A 523 -3.72 4.77 26.49
C ILE A 523 -5.24 4.54 26.43
N ALA A 524 -5.81 4.46 25.24
CA ALA A 524 -7.26 4.29 25.06
C ALA A 524 -7.81 2.98 25.65
N ARG A 525 -6.99 1.94 25.77
CA ARG A 525 -7.37 0.67 26.42
C ARG A 525 -7.34 0.71 27.94
N ARG A 526 -6.78 1.77 28.55
CA ARG A 526 -6.72 1.90 30.02
C ARG A 526 -8.04 2.39 30.62
N ASN A 527 -8.29 2.00 31.86
CA ASN A 527 -9.45 2.46 32.64
C ASN A 527 -9.24 3.89 33.13
N GLU A 528 -8.06 4.18 33.70
CA GLU A 528 -7.65 5.49 34.13
C GLU A 528 -6.92 6.18 32.97
N LEU A 529 -7.22 7.46 32.77
CA LEU A 529 -6.73 8.19 31.60
C LEU A 529 -5.92 9.41 32.05
N PRO A 530 -4.71 9.63 31.53
CA PRO A 530 -3.92 10.83 31.74
C PRO A 530 -4.45 12.00 30.90
N LEU A 531 -5.75 12.31 31.01
CA LEU A 531 -6.40 13.29 30.15
C LEU A 531 -5.82 14.70 30.32
N THR A 532 -5.48 15.07 31.55
CA THR A 532 -4.87 16.38 31.84
C THR A 532 -3.52 16.52 31.16
N ASP A 533 -2.69 15.47 31.21
CA ASP A 533 -1.35 15.49 30.62
C ASP A 533 -1.44 15.49 29.09
N ILE A 534 -2.38 14.71 28.53
CA ILE A 534 -2.61 14.70 27.06
C ILE A 534 -3.09 16.07 26.58
N VAL A 535 -4.02 16.72 27.30
CA VAL A 535 -4.51 18.06 26.94
C VAL A 535 -3.38 19.10 27.04
N ALA A 536 -2.50 19.00 28.04
CA ALA A 536 -1.34 19.89 28.18
C ALA A 536 -0.36 19.78 26.98
N LEU A 537 -0.27 18.59 26.32
CA LEU A 537 0.55 18.42 25.13
C LEU A 537 0.05 19.24 23.92
N LEU A 538 -1.22 19.68 23.89
CA LEU A 538 -1.74 20.53 22.81
C LEU A 538 -1.07 21.92 22.78
N ASP A 539 -0.53 22.36 23.91
CA ASP A 539 0.18 23.64 24.05
C ASP A 539 1.72 23.47 23.95
N SER A 540 2.21 22.26 23.63
CA SER A 540 3.65 21.98 23.52
C SER A 540 4.28 22.73 22.33
N GLU A 541 5.52 23.19 22.49
CA GLU A 541 6.33 23.72 21.37
C GLU A 541 6.64 22.61 20.35
N ASN A 542 6.69 21.34 20.76
CA ASN A 542 6.92 20.20 19.88
C ASN A 542 5.64 19.86 19.09
N LEU A 543 5.68 20.13 17.77
CA LEU A 543 4.57 19.81 16.85
C LEU A 543 4.16 18.33 16.92
N ASN A 544 5.10 17.40 17.04
CA ASN A 544 4.79 15.98 17.16
C ASN A 544 3.98 15.67 18.42
N ALA A 545 4.26 16.34 19.53
CA ALA A 545 3.49 16.18 20.76
C ALA A 545 2.06 16.71 20.62
N ARG A 546 1.86 17.86 19.98
CA ARG A 546 0.52 18.39 19.66
C ARG A 546 -0.27 17.41 18.76
N ILE A 547 0.37 16.88 17.71
CA ILE A 547 -0.24 15.88 16.82
C ILE A 547 -0.56 14.58 17.58
N GLY A 548 0.36 14.12 18.42
CA GLY A 548 0.17 12.91 19.24
C GLY A 548 -0.96 13.07 20.26
N ALA A 549 -1.10 14.25 20.85
CA ALA A 549 -2.23 14.59 21.71
C ALA A 549 -3.57 14.47 20.94
N CYS A 550 -3.67 15.07 19.75
CA CYS A 550 -4.85 14.91 18.90
C CYS A 550 -5.13 13.44 18.57
N THR A 551 -4.08 12.64 18.30
CA THR A 551 -4.22 11.20 18.02
C THR A 551 -4.76 10.46 19.25
N ALA A 552 -4.25 10.74 20.44
CA ALA A 552 -4.75 10.13 21.69
C ALA A 552 -6.20 10.54 21.97
N LEU A 553 -6.54 11.80 21.79
CA LEU A 553 -7.90 12.32 21.99
C LEU A 553 -8.89 11.72 20.97
N GLU A 554 -8.48 11.43 19.73
CA GLU A 554 -9.26 10.68 18.75
C GLU A 554 -9.59 9.26 19.25
N GLU A 555 -8.59 8.52 19.74
CA GLU A 555 -8.77 7.16 20.25
C GLU A 555 -9.63 7.12 21.53
N LEU A 556 -9.56 8.16 22.34
CA LEU A 556 -10.40 8.32 23.53
C LEU A 556 -11.87 8.62 23.20
N ARG A 557 -12.15 9.18 22.04
CA ARG A 557 -13.51 9.50 21.58
C ARG A 557 -14.28 10.36 22.57
N GLY A 558 -15.54 10.02 22.88
CA GLY A 558 -16.38 10.77 23.84
C GLY A 558 -15.82 10.90 25.25
N ARG A 559 -14.87 10.02 25.66
CA ARG A 559 -14.16 10.16 26.95
C ARG A 559 -13.28 11.40 27.03
N ALA A 560 -12.91 11.98 25.88
CA ALA A 560 -12.10 13.18 25.77
C ALA A 560 -12.92 14.46 25.53
N ALA A 561 -14.24 14.45 25.71
CA ALA A 561 -15.13 15.60 25.42
C ALA A 561 -14.68 16.91 26.11
N ALA A 562 -14.05 16.83 27.27
CA ALA A 562 -13.52 18.01 27.99
C ALA A 562 -12.40 18.73 27.19
N ALA A 563 -11.75 18.08 26.24
CA ALA A 563 -10.68 18.68 25.40
C ALA A 563 -11.22 19.46 24.18
N VAL A 564 -12.52 19.48 23.94
CA VAL A 564 -13.12 20.18 22.78
C VAL A 564 -12.68 21.65 22.67
N PRO A 565 -12.64 22.46 23.74
CA PRO A 565 -12.19 23.85 23.62
C PRO A 565 -10.75 23.99 23.10
N GLN A 566 -9.83 23.16 23.57
CA GLN A 566 -8.42 23.17 23.15
C GLN A 566 -8.26 22.65 21.71
N LEU A 567 -9.01 21.61 21.33
CA LEU A 567 -9.02 21.12 19.95
C LEU A 567 -9.55 22.16 18.96
N ARG A 568 -10.54 22.99 19.37
CA ARG A 568 -11.00 24.14 18.57
C ARG A 568 -9.91 25.21 18.37
N LEU A 569 -9.03 25.41 19.35
CA LEU A 569 -7.85 26.28 19.16
C LEU A 569 -6.88 25.66 18.16
N ALA A 570 -6.64 24.36 18.24
CA ALA A 570 -5.79 23.62 17.29
C ALA A 570 -6.31 23.65 15.83
N LEU A 571 -7.62 23.84 15.59
CA LEU A 571 -8.15 24.10 14.24
C LEU A 571 -7.64 25.40 13.60
N LYS A 572 -7.04 26.28 14.35
CA LYS A 572 -6.50 27.59 13.91
C LYS A 572 -4.98 27.60 13.79
N ASP A 573 -4.32 26.46 14.05
CA ASP A 573 -2.86 26.35 13.96
C ASP A 573 -2.36 26.57 12.53
N GLU A 574 -1.12 27.00 12.38
CA GLU A 574 -0.49 27.20 11.07
C GLU A 574 -0.21 25.88 10.36
N ASP A 575 0.04 24.80 11.13
CA ASP A 575 0.31 23.47 10.57
C ASP A 575 -0.98 22.79 10.08
N LEU A 576 -1.04 22.51 8.80
CA LEU A 576 -2.17 21.86 8.15
C LEU A 576 -2.50 20.49 8.77
N TRP A 577 -1.47 19.70 9.10
CA TRP A 577 -1.71 18.36 9.58
C TRP A 577 -2.22 18.34 11.01
N LEU A 578 -1.77 19.29 11.84
CA LEU A 578 -2.33 19.48 13.18
C LEU A 578 -3.82 19.86 13.10
N ARG A 579 -4.21 20.79 12.21
CA ARG A 579 -5.64 21.12 12.01
C ARG A 579 -6.45 19.88 11.59
N VAL A 580 -5.91 19.07 10.68
CA VAL A 580 -6.54 17.81 10.24
C VAL A 580 -6.69 16.85 11.43
N ARG A 581 -5.65 16.65 12.24
CA ARG A 581 -5.73 15.74 13.39
C ARG A 581 -6.69 16.23 14.46
N ALA A 582 -6.75 17.55 14.71
CA ALA A 582 -7.73 18.15 15.60
C ALA A 582 -9.18 17.93 15.10
N ALA A 583 -9.43 18.15 13.79
CA ALA A 583 -10.73 17.89 13.18
C ALA A 583 -11.12 16.41 13.28
N THR A 584 -10.17 15.50 13.07
CA THR A 584 -10.40 14.05 13.18
C THR A 584 -10.77 13.67 14.62
N ALA A 585 -10.06 14.20 15.63
CA ALA A 585 -10.38 13.99 17.04
C ALA A 585 -11.78 14.51 17.40
N LEU A 586 -12.11 15.74 17.00
CA LEU A 586 -13.43 16.33 17.21
C LEU A 586 -14.55 15.48 16.58
N SER A 587 -14.31 14.94 15.39
CA SER A 587 -15.34 14.21 14.63
C SER A 587 -15.86 12.93 15.32
N VAL A 588 -15.15 12.41 16.31
CA VAL A 588 -15.51 11.19 17.04
C VAL A 588 -15.99 11.43 18.48
N MET A 589 -16.09 12.70 18.91
CA MET A 589 -16.51 13.07 20.27
C MET A 589 -18.02 13.26 20.41
N GLY A 590 -18.80 12.99 19.37
CA GLY A 590 -20.26 13.07 19.39
C GLY A 590 -20.78 14.49 19.52
N SER A 591 -21.92 14.65 20.24
CA SER A 591 -22.59 15.95 20.38
C SER A 591 -21.76 17.03 21.09
N ALA A 592 -20.80 16.63 21.94
CA ALA A 592 -19.91 17.57 22.62
C ALA A 592 -19.04 18.38 21.64
N ALA A 593 -18.73 17.84 20.48
CA ALA A 593 -17.92 18.50 19.45
C ALA A 593 -18.73 19.35 18.45
N MET A 594 -20.06 19.32 18.47
CA MET A 594 -20.89 20.12 17.56
C MET A 594 -20.59 21.64 17.58
N PRO A 595 -20.19 22.25 18.72
CA PRO A 595 -19.76 23.66 18.73
C PRO A 595 -18.54 23.96 17.83
N ALA A 596 -17.76 22.94 17.42
CA ALA A 596 -16.63 23.11 16.48
C ALA A 596 -17.04 23.04 14.99
N LEU A 597 -18.29 22.62 14.70
CA LEU A 597 -18.74 22.42 13.33
C LEU A 597 -18.65 23.68 12.46
N PRO A 598 -19.02 24.90 12.92
CA PRO A 598 -18.88 26.10 12.11
C PRO A 598 -17.46 26.34 11.62
N GLU A 599 -16.46 26.26 12.49
CA GLU A 599 -15.05 26.43 12.12
C GLU A 599 -14.59 25.36 11.12
N MET A 600 -15.05 24.12 11.30
CA MET A 600 -14.71 23.02 10.39
C MET A 600 -15.37 23.20 9.02
N LEU A 601 -16.61 23.65 8.93
CA LEU A 601 -17.29 23.96 7.67
C LEU A 601 -16.62 25.12 6.94
N GLU A 602 -16.17 26.14 7.68
CA GLU A 602 -15.42 27.27 7.11
C GLU A 602 -14.13 26.81 6.44
N ILE A 603 -13.39 25.89 7.06
CA ILE A 603 -12.15 25.34 6.49
C ILE A 603 -12.41 24.59 5.18
N ILE A 604 -13.44 23.77 5.10
CA ILE A 604 -13.82 23.11 3.84
C ILE A 604 -14.20 24.13 2.77
N ALA A 605 -14.90 25.20 3.13
CA ALA A 605 -15.37 26.20 2.19
C ALA A 605 -14.24 27.07 1.58
N ARG A 606 -13.05 27.09 2.20
CA ARG A 606 -11.88 27.82 1.67
C ARG A 606 -11.32 27.14 0.41
N PRO A 607 -10.72 27.89 -0.52
CA PRO A 607 -9.93 27.29 -1.59
C PRO A 607 -8.71 26.55 -1.01
N PRO A 608 -8.27 25.45 -1.65
CA PRO A 608 -7.03 24.77 -1.25
C PRO A 608 -5.83 25.73 -1.30
N SER A 609 -4.90 25.59 -0.35
CA SER A 609 -3.67 26.38 -0.35
C SER A 609 -2.75 25.95 -1.50
N GLN A 610 -1.85 26.81 -1.95
CA GLN A 610 -0.87 26.48 -2.99
C GLN A 610 0.09 25.37 -2.58
N ASN A 611 0.30 25.19 -1.27
CA ASN A 611 1.16 24.16 -0.70
C ASN A 611 0.39 22.82 -0.43
N ASP A 612 -0.92 22.82 -0.64
CA ASP A 612 -1.73 21.60 -0.50
C ASP A 612 -1.94 20.98 -1.90
N PRO A 613 -1.24 19.90 -2.23
CA PRO A 613 -1.13 19.41 -3.61
C PRO A 613 -2.45 18.92 -4.21
N ARG A 614 -3.46 18.67 -3.39
CA ARG A 614 -4.74 18.10 -3.87
C ARG A 614 -5.95 18.55 -3.06
N GLY A 615 -5.83 19.64 -2.28
CA GLY A 615 -6.87 20.00 -1.32
C GLY A 615 -7.02 18.91 -0.24
N MET A 616 -5.89 18.42 0.26
CA MET A 616 -5.87 17.34 1.25
C MET A 616 -6.49 17.78 2.57
N GLU A 617 -6.31 19.05 2.97
CA GLU A 617 -6.99 19.59 4.15
C GLU A 617 -8.51 19.45 4.01
N GLN A 618 -9.07 19.92 2.91
CA GLN A 618 -10.52 19.83 2.63
C GLN A 618 -10.99 18.38 2.53
N ARG A 619 -10.16 17.49 1.97
CA ARG A 619 -10.41 16.06 1.89
C ARG A 619 -10.58 15.43 3.27
N PHE A 620 -9.66 15.67 4.20
CA PHE A 620 -9.72 15.10 5.54
C PHE A 620 -10.84 15.73 6.38
N PHE A 621 -11.11 17.02 6.20
CA PHE A 621 -12.24 17.68 6.82
C PHE A 621 -13.58 17.17 6.28
N ALA A 622 -13.69 16.88 4.98
CA ALA A 622 -14.88 16.24 4.41
C ALA A 622 -15.14 14.89 5.07
N HIS A 623 -14.09 14.08 5.26
CA HIS A 623 -14.21 12.81 5.96
C HIS A 623 -14.62 12.99 7.44
N ALA A 624 -14.00 13.92 8.15
CA ALA A 624 -14.30 14.21 9.55
C ALA A 624 -15.76 14.69 9.73
N ILE A 625 -16.22 15.62 8.89
CA ILE A 625 -17.56 16.19 9.01
C ILE A 625 -18.62 15.22 8.46
N PHE A 626 -18.56 14.91 7.17
CA PHE A 626 -19.62 14.17 6.48
C PHE A 626 -19.54 12.66 6.67
N GLY A 627 -18.33 12.13 6.90
CA GLY A 627 -18.10 10.69 7.14
C GLY A 627 -18.29 10.26 8.60
N LYS A 628 -18.08 11.18 9.56
CA LYS A 628 -18.09 10.85 11.00
C LYS A 628 -19.05 11.74 11.80
N MET A 629 -18.87 13.07 11.81
CA MET A 629 -19.62 13.99 12.68
C MET A 629 -21.09 14.12 12.29
N LEU A 630 -21.38 14.37 11.03
CA LEU A 630 -22.74 14.52 10.49
C LEU A 630 -23.26 13.17 9.94
N THR A 631 -23.27 12.13 10.75
CA THR A 631 -23.88 10.84 10.38
C THR A 631 -25.40 10.90 10.37
N SER A 632 -26.06 9.84 9.89
CA SER A 632 -27.53 9.75 9.86
C SER A 632 -28.21 9.96 11.21
N ASN A 633 -27.50 9.71 12.31
CA ASN A 633 -28.01 9.84 13.69
C ASN A 633 -27.81 11.24 14.29
N THR A 634 -27.11 12.16 13.59
CA THR A 634 -26.84 13.51 14.09
C THR A 634 -27.92 14.46 13.61
N SER A 635 -28.57 15.25 14.47
CA SER A 635 -29.50 16.31 14.06
C SER A 635 -28.77 17.40 13.27
N LEU A 636 -29.41 17.92 12.22
CA LEU A 636 -28.96 19.13 11.51
C LEU A 636 -29.62 20.40 12.05
N GLU A 637 -30.39 20.31 13.13
CA GLU A 637 -31.00 21.48 13.80
C GLU A 637 -29.88 22.36 14.37
N GLY A 638 -29.97 23.65 14.14
CA GLY A 638 -28.97 24.64 14.58
C GLY A 638 -27.71 24.71 13.69
N VAL A 639 -27.57 23.85 12.69
CA VAL A 639 -26.47 23.95 11.70
C VAL A 639 -26.74 25.10 10.75
N ASP A 640 -25.79 26.03 10.58
CA ASP A 640 -25.85 27.10 9.62
C ASP A 640 -25.95 26.54 8.19
N LYS A 641 -27.09 26.80 7.55
CA LYS A 641 -27.42 26.25 6.24
C LYS A 641 -26.60 26.86 5.11
N GLU A 642 -26.19 28.12 5.25
CA GLU A 642 -25.35 28.77 4.23
C GLU A 642 -23.91 28.26 4.30
N MET A 643 -23.35 28.17 5.50
CA MET A 643 -22.02 27.56 5.71
C MET A 643 -22.00 26.10 5.22
N LEU A 644 -23.02 25.30 5.55
CA LEU A 644 -23.14 23.93 5.09
C LEU A 644 -23.20 23.86 3.55
N ARG A 645 -24.00 24.72 2.92
CA ARG A 645 -24.08 24.80 1.46
C ARG A 645 -22.72 25.09 0.83
N ASN A 646 -22.01 26.11 1.33
CA ASN A 646 -20.70 26.49 0.80
C ASN A 646 -19.68 25.37 0.96
N ALA A 647 -19.67 24.69 2.09
CA ALA A 647 -18.81 23.53 2.34
C ALA A 647 -19.13 22.35 1.39
N VAL A 648 -20.42 22.07 1.13
CA VAL A 648 -20.86 21.02 0.18
C VAL A 648 -20.40 21.36 -1.24
N VAL A 649 -20.68 22.59 -1.73
CA VAL A 649 -20.27 23.01 -3.08
C VAL A 649 -18.76 22.89 -3.26
N ARG A 650 -17.97 23.38 -2.32
CA ARG A 650 -16.51 23.29 -2.38
C ARG A 650 -16.00 21.85 -2.25
N GLY A 651 -16.58 21.07 -1.36
CA GLY A 651 -16.21 19.67 -1.17
C GLY A 651 -16.46 18.83 -2.42
N LEU A 652 -17.53 19.09 -3.18
CA LEU A 652 -17.80 18.43 -4.47
C LEU A 652 -16.81 18.80 -5.57
N GLN A 653 -16.07 19.90 -5.42
CA GLN A 653 -14.99 20.31 -6.33
C GLN A 653 -13.62 19.72 -5.97
N ASN A 654 -13.48 18.99 -4.86
CA ASN A 654 -12.22 18.37 -4.47
C ASN A 654 -11.72 17.42 -5.56
N GLN A 655 -10.39 17.33 -5.74
CA GLN A 655 -9.77 16.43 -6.73
C GLN A 655 -9.89 14.95 -6.35
N ASP A 656 -10.31 14.66 -5.14
CA ASP A 656 -10.45 13.32 -4.59
C ASP A 656 -11.89 12.84 -4.63
N GLY A 657 -12.10 11.69 -5.28
CA GLY A 657 -13.44 11.08 -5.42
C GLY A 657 -13.99 10.58 -4.08
N HIS A 658 -13.15 10.15 -3.17
CA HIS A 658 -13.57 9.70 -1.84
C HIS A 658 -14.09 10.87 -1.00
N ALA A 659 -13.40 12.03 -1.03
CA ALA A 659 -13.86 13.25 -0.37
C ALA A 659 -15.23 13.69 -0.88
N ARG A 660 -15.42 13.75 -2.22
CA ARG A 660 -16.71 14.05 -2.85
C ARG A 660 -17.80 13.05 -2.42
N SER A 661 -17.46 11.76 -2.34
CA SER A 661 -18.38 10.72 -1.89
C SER A 661 -18.84 10.94 -0.45
N GLN A 662 -17.93 11.31 0.46
CA GLN A 662 -18.29 11.65 1.84
C GLN A 662 -19.27 12.83 1.89
N VAL A 663 -18.99 13.90 1.14
CA VAL A 663 -19.86 15.08 1.05
C VAL A 663 -21.23 14.70 0.52
N SER A 664 -21.33 13.82 -0.47
CA SER A 664 -22.59 13.39 -1.07
C SER A 664 -23.54 12.67 -0.09
N SER A 665 -23.03 12.18 1.04
CA SER A 665 -23.83 11.53 2.08
C SER A 665 -24.92 12.43 2.68
N ILE A 666 -24.71 13.77 2.62
CA ILE A 666 -25.65 14.75 3.20
C ILE A 666 -26.94 14.92 2.38
N TYR A 667 -26.93 14.59 1.08
CA TYR A 667 -28.03 14.91 0.15
C TYR A 667 -29.41 14.43 0.63
N ARG A 668 -29.48 13.20 1.14
CA ARG A 668 -30.72 12.58 1.61
C ARG A 668 -31.28 13.16 2.91
N ARG A 669 -30.48 14.02 3.55
CA ARG A 669 -30.81 14.65 4.84
C ARG A 669 -31.30 16.09 4.67
N LEU A 670 -31.24 16.63 3.46
CA LEU A 670 -31.68 17.96 3.12
C LEU A 670 -33.05 17.87 2.50
N SER A 671 -33.94 18.84 2.85
CA SER A 671 -35.19 19.04 2.14
C SER A 671 -34.91 19.47 0.70
N PHE A 672 -35.92 19.37 -0.19
CA PHE A 672 -35.73 19.82 -1.57
C PHE A 672 -35.35 21.30 -1.67
N GLU A 673 -35.94 22.16 -0.83
CA GLU A 673 -35.62 23.60 -0.82
C GLU A 673 -34.15 23.87 -0.39
N GLU A 674 -33.62 23.11 0.55
CA GLU A 674 -32.21 23.21 0.94
C GLU A 674 -31.26 22.61 -0.12
N LEU A 675 -31.71 21.58 -0.83
CA LEU A 675 -30.94 20.89 -1.87
C LEU A 675 -30.93 21.67 -3.19
N ARG A 676 -32.03 22.38 -3.52
CA ARG A 676 -32.18 23.07 -4.79
C ARG A 676 -30.99 23.98 -5.17
N PRO A 677 -30.46 24.85 -4.30
CA PRO A 677 -29.28 25.64 -4.63
C PRO A 677 -28.00 24.82 -4.82
N LEU A 678 -27.95 23.55 -4.39
CA LEU A 678 -26.81 22.63 -4.55
C LEU A 678 -26.90 21.83 -5.87
N LEU A 679 -28.09 21.74 -6.51
CA LEU A 679 -28.28 20.88 -7.68
C LEU A 679 -27.28 21.14 -8.83
N PRO A 680 -26.89 22.39 -9.15
CA PRO A 680 -25.85 22.60 -10.15
C PRO A 680 -24.53 21.96 -9.82
N ALA A 681 -24.07 22.04 -8.55
CA ALA A 681 -22.81 21.43 -8.11
C ALA A 681 -22.92 19.90 -8.04
N VAL A 682 -24.05 19.37 -7.62
CA VAL A 682 -24.35 17.93 -7.63
C VAL A 682 -24.30 17.38 -9.06
N PHE A 683 -24.93 18.06 -10.00
CA PHE A 683 -24.96 17.65 -11.40
C PHE A 683 -23.57 17.76 -12.04
N ASP A 684 -22.82 18.83 -11.80
CA ASP A 684 -21.43 18.96 -12.25
C ASP A 684 -20.53 17.82 -11.70
N ALA A 685 -20.73 17.42 -10.45
CA ALA A 685 -19.99 16.30 -9.86
C ALA A 685 -20.36 14.91 -10.44
N ILE A 686 -21.57 14.77 -11.00
CA ILE A 686 -21.99 13.58 -11.76
C ILE A 686 -21.26 13.54 -13.11
N GLU A 687 -21.30 14.68 -13.85
CA GLU A 687 -20.74 14.79 -15.19
C GLU A 687 -19.23 14.79 -15.23
N ARG A 688 -18.58 15.37 -14.21
CA ARG A 688 -17.13 15.51 -14.09
C ARG A 688 -16.57 14.71 -12.91
N PRO A 689 -16.26 13.42 -13.11
CA PRO A 689 -15.64 12.60 -12.07
C PRO A 689 -14.36 13.21 -11.54
N ALA A 690 -14.05 12.93 -10.28
CA ALA A 690 -12.79 13.37 -9.69
C ALA A 690 -11.60 12.71 -10.38
N PRO A 691 -10.47 13.43 -10.58
CA PRO A 691 -9.31 12.94 -11.32
C PRO A 691 -8.53 11.85 -10.58
N SER A 692 -8.69 11.70 -9.26
CA SER A 692 -7.94 10.72 -8.45
C SER A 692 -8.27 9.26 -8.78
N GLY A 693 -9.41 8.99 -9.38
CA GLY A 693 -9.80 7.66 -9.82
C GLY A 693 -11.30 7.43 -9.86
N GLU A 694 -11.70 6.50 -10.72
CA GLU A 694 -13.12 6.21 -10.96
C GLU A 694 -13.76 5.37 -9.84
N MET A 695 -13.00 4.56 -9.16
CA MET A 695 -13.51 3.68 -8.11
C MET A 695 -14.26 4.45 -7.01
N PHE A 696 -13.67 5.53 -6.51
CA PHE A 696 -14.30 6.37 -5.49
C PHE A 696 -15.24 7.42 -6.09
N ALA A 697 -14.99 7.87 -7.30
CA ALA A 697 -15.83 8.85 -7.99
C ALA A 697 -17.24 8.33 -8.28
N ASP A 698 -17.37 7.04 -8.54
CA ASP A 698 -18.67 6.42 -8.82
C ASP A 698 -19.68 6.53 -7.66
N GLY A 699 -19.20 6.54 -6.41
CA GLY A 699 -20.07 6.78 -5.25
C GLY A 699 -20.74 8.15 -5.30
N VAL A 700 -20.02 9.19 -5.74
CA VAL A 700 -20.55 10.56 -5.93
C VAL A 700 -21.62 10.57 -7.01
N ARG A 701 -21.32 9.95 -8.15
CA ARG A 701 -22.23 9.91 -9.33
C ARG A 701 -23.53 9.19 -8.96
N LEU A 702 -23.43 8.01 -8.36
CA LEU A 702 -24.61 7.23 -7.97
C LEU A 702 -25.46 7.94 -6.91
N ASN A 703 -24.85 8.55 -5.88
CA ASN A 703 -25.57 9.31 -4.86
C ASN A 703 -26.25 10.57 -5.46
N GLY A 704 -25.57 11.24 -6.37
CA GLY A 704 -26.13 12.37 -7.11
C GLY A 704 -27.35 11.96 -7.95
N LEU A 705 -27.23 10.90 -8.75
CA LEU A 705 -28.32 10.37 -9.58
C LEU A 705 -29.53 9.95 -8.74
N LYS A 706 -29.29 9.26 -7.60
CA LYS A 706 -30.34 8.85 -6.68
C LYS A 706 -31.10 10.04 -6.09
N VAL A 707 -30.44 11.14 -5.78
CA VAL A 707 -31.11 12.32 -5.22
C VAL A 707 -31.84 13.12 -6.30
N LEU A 708 -31.30 13.18 -7.52
CA LEU A 708 -32.01 13.76 -8.65
C LEU A 708 -33.32 13.00 -8.93
N ALA A 709 -33.27 11.68 -8.92
CA ALA A 709 -34.44 10.82 -9.10
C ALA A 709 -35.47 10.96 -7.97
N LEU A 710 -34.99 10.98 -6.70
CA LEU A 710 -35.87 11.16 -5.53
C LEU A 710 -36.74 12.40 -5.64
N HIS A 711 -36.24 13.45 -6.28
CA HIS A 711 -36.94 14.71 -6.44
C HIS A 711 -37.48 14.96 -7.88
N HIS A 712 -37.40 13.94 -8.73
CA HIS A 712 -37.78 13.96 -10.14
C HIS A 712 -37.17 15.14 -10.91
N VAL A 713 -35.84 15.32 -10.76
CA VAL A 713 -35.11 16.35 -11.51
C VAL A 713 -34.79 15.82 -12.90
N GLU A 714 -35.24 16.53 -13.94
CA GLU A 714 -35.28 16.10 -15.35
C GLU A 714 -33.91 15.69 -15.88
N GLU A 715 -32.86 16.45 -15.57
CA GLU A 715 -31.47 16.19 -16.01
C GLU A 715 -30.92 14.86 -15.52
N GLY A 716 -31.46 14.34 -14.44
CA GLY A 716 -31.07 13.02 -13.90
C GLY A 716 -31.44 11.85 -14.80
N ILE A 717 -32.44 11.99 -15.68
CA ILE A 717 -32.89 10.92 -16.59
C ILE A 717 -31.79 10.58 -17.58
N GLN A 718 -31.31 11.58 -18.33
CA GLN A 718 -30.27 11.38 -19.34
C GLN A 718 -28.93 11.03 -18.69
N ALA A 719 -28.55 11.75 -17.62
CA ALA A 719 -27.29 11.48 -16.91
C ALA A 719 -27.20 10.04 -16.37
N SER A 720 -28.33 9.46 -15.93
CA SER A 720 -28.37 8.04 -15.49
C SER A 720 -28.17 7.07 -16.64
N ALA A 721 -28.75 7.34 -17.81
CA ALA A 721 -28.58 6.53 -19.02
C ALA A 721 -27.11 6.59 -19.52
N ASP A 722 -26.52 7.78 -19.53
CA ASP A 722 -25.12 7.99 -19.95
C ASP A 722 -24.13 7.30 -18.99
N TYR A 723 -24.43 7.30 -17.69
CA TYR A 723 -23.58 6.65 -16.70
C TYR A 723 -23.48 5.14 -16.89
N LEU A 724 -24.50 4.47 -17.41
CA LEU A 724 -24.44 3.04 -17.72
C LEU A 724 -23.28 2.67 -18.66
N ARG A 725 -22.93 3.57 -19.59
CA ARG A 725 -21.84 3.37 -20.55
C ARG A 725 -20.46 3.68 -19.98
N THR A 726 -20.40 4.53 -18.98
CA THR A 726 -19.15 5.10 -18.44
C THR A 726 -18.79 4.59 -17.05
N GLN A 727 -19.54 3.64 -16.50
CA GLN A 727 -19.24 3.07 -15.17
C GLN A 727 -17.91 2.31 -15.18
N ASN A 728 -17.24 2.33 -14.03
CA ASN A 728 -16.02 1.57 -13.83
C ASN A 728 -16.33 0.07 -13.79
N PRO A 729 -15.54 -0.81 -14.48
CA PRO A 729 -15.70 -2.27 -14.39
C PRO A 729 -15.56 -2.84 -12.97
N TRP A 730 -14.87 -2.17 -12.07
CA TRP A 730 -14.74 -2.58 -10.67
C TRP A 730 -16.04 -2.37 -9.90
N ALA A 731 -16.54 -3.41 -9.23
CA ALA A 731 -17.79 -3.41 -8.45
C ALA A 731 -19.03 -2.91 -9.22
N SER A 732 -19.00 -2.98 -10.54
CA SER A 732 -20.08 -2.49 -11.39
C SER A 732 -21.28 -3.42 -11.43
N GLU A 733 -21.12 -4.69 -11.04
CA GLU A 733 -22.21 -5.67 -10.90
C GLU A 733 -23.26 -5.19 -9.92
N HIS A 734 -22.90 -4.45 -8.86
CA HIS A 734 -23.85 -3.88 -7.90
C HIS A 734 -24.41 -2.53 -8.34
N ARG A 735 -23.68 -1.77 -9.15
CA ARG A 735 -24.08 -0.41 -9.57
C ARG A 735 -25.08 -0.42 -10.69
N THR A 736 -24.95 -1.32 -11.66
CA THR A 736 -25.90 -1.38 -12.79
C THR A 736 -27.34 -1.54 -12.35
N PRO A 737 -27.72 -2.49 -11.47
CA PRO A 737 -29.08 -2.58 -10.97
C PRO A 737 -29.56 -1.28 -10.32
N GLU A 738 -28.72 -0.66 -9.47
CA GLU A 738 -29.10 0.58 -8.79
C GLU A 738 -29.34 1.76 -9.75
N ILE A 739 -28.53 1.86 -10.82
CA ILE A 739 -28.74 2.89 -11.85
C ILE A 739 -30.02 2.64 -12.62
N LEU A 740 -30.33 1.39 -12.96
CA LEU A 740 -31.56 1.04 -13.66
C LEU A 740 -32.79 1.30 -12.78
N GLU A 741 -32.72 1.02 -11.47
CA GLU A 741 -33.78 1.42 -10.51
C GLU A 741 -33.99 2.93 -10.50
N VAL A 742 -32.87 3.71 -10.51
CA VAL A 742 -32.95 5.19 -10.62
C VAL A 742 -33.71 5.61 -11.87
N ILE A 743 -33.39 5.03 -13.04
CA ILE A 743 -34.07 5.40 -14.31
C ILE A 743 -35.54 5.00 -14.26
N VAL A 744 -35.87 3.78 -13.83
CA VAL A 744 -37.24 3.27 -13.73
C VAL A 744 -38.10 4.13 -12.78
N SER A 745 -37.50 4.70 -11.72
CA SER A 745 -38.21 5.54 -10.75
C SER A 745 -38.78 6.85 -11.33
N TYR A 746 -38.35 7.24 -12.54
CA TYR A 746 -38.98 8.36 -13.28
C TYR A 746 -40.27 7.99 -14.02
N GLY A 747 -40.70 6.73 -13.94
CA GLY A 747 -41.92 6.26 -14.57
C GLY A 747 -41.92 6.48 -16.09
N ALA A 748 -43.05 6.87 -16.64
CA ALA A 748 -43.21 7.13 -18.09
C ALA A 748 -42.36 8.30 -18.62
N GLU A 749 -41.83 9.15 -17.75
CA GLU A 749 -40.88 10.21 -18.15
C GLU A 749 -39.54 9.67 -18.62
N ALA A 750 -39.15 8.44 -18.16
CA ALA A 750 -37.95 7.76 -18.63
C ALA A 750 -38.08 7.17 -20.05
N GLN A 751 -39.29 7.12 -20.67
CA GLN A 751 -39.49 6.61 -22.04
C GLN A 751 -38.59 7.34 -23.05
N ARG A 752 -38.24 8.59 -22.80
CA ARG A 752 -37.36 9.41 -23.66
C ARG A 752 -35.96 8.86 -23.83
N VAL A 753 -35.47 8.04 -22.90
CA VAL A 753 -34.11 7.43 -22.96
C VAL A 753 -34.13 5.98 -23.42
N ILE A 754 -35.28 5.39 -23.76
CA ILE A 754 -35.37 4.01 -24.28
C ILE A 754 -34.45 3.79 -25.49
N PRO A 755 -34.38 4.65 -26.52
CA PRO A 755 -33.47 4.44 -27.64
C PRO A 755 -32.00 4.36 -27.21
N HIS A 756 -31.60 5.18 -26.25
CA HIS A 756 -30.26 5.19 -25.67
C HIS A 756 -29.98 3.92 -24.84
N LEU A 757 -30.94 3.44 -24.08
CA LEU A 757 -30.84 2.21 -23.31
C LEU A 757 -30.74 0.97 -24.23
N ASP A 758 -31.52 0.93 -25.32
CA ASP A 758 -31.50 -0.14 -26.31
C ASP A 758 -30.14 -0.26 -27.01
N GLU A 759 -29.59 0.91 -27.41
CA GLU A 759 -28.22 0.97 -27.94
C GLU A 759 -27.19 0.49 -26.91
N THR A 760 -27.32 0.91 -25.63
CA THR A 760 -26.43 0.49 -24.53
C THR A 760 -26.49 -1.03 -24.31
N ALA A 761 -27.69 -1.62 -24.33
CA ALA A 761 -27.85 -3.07 -24.26
C ALA A 761 -27.13 -3.79 -25.42
N THR A 762 -27.28 -3.25 -26.62
CA THR A 762 -26.61 -3.75 -27.84
C THR A 762 -25.07 -3.67 -27.73
N MET A 763 -24.54 -2.54 -27.20
CA MET A 763 -23.10 -2.38 -26.95
C MET A 763 -22.58 -3.43 -25.97
N PHE A 764 -23.32 -3.73 -24.88
CA PHE A 764 -22.98 -4.80 -23.95
C PHE A 764 -23.00 -6.18 -24.64
N GLU A 765 -23.99 -6.47 -25.45
CA GLU A 765 -24.12 -7.74 -26.20
C GLU A 765 -22.93 -7.96 -27.14
N ARG A 766 -22.47 -6.91 -27.82
CA ARG A 766 -21.33 -6.94 -28.74
C ARG A 766 -19.96 -6.89 -28.05
N GLY A 767 -19.93 -6.61 -26.75
CA GLY A 767 -18.67 -6.43 -25.99
C GLY A 767 -17.93 -5.15 -26.34
N GLU A 768 -18.61 -4.13 -26.79
CA GLU A 768 -18.03 -2.80 -27.10
C GLU A 768 -17.71 -2.00 -25.83
N ILE A 769 -18.32 -2.37 -24.69
CA ILE A 769 -17.99 -1.83 -23.37
C ILE A 769 -17.10 -2.84 -22.65
N ASP A 770 -16.00 -2.36 -22.07
CA ASP A 770 -14.91 -3.16 -21.49
C ASP A 770 -15.33 -3.88 -20.18
N PHE A 771 -16.13 -4.95 -20.32
CA PHE A 771 -16.49 -5.87 -19.24
C PHE A 771 -16.25 -7.33 -19.63
N PRO A 772 -16.04 -8.23 -18.65
CA PRO A 772 -16.02 -9.66 -18.92
C PRO A 772 -17.30 -10.13 -19.62
N LYS A 773 -17.18 -10.98 -20.62
CA LYS A 773 -18.31 -11.39 -21.50
C LYS A 773 -19.57 -11.81 -20.74
N THR A 774 -19.43 -12.62 -19.69
CA THR A 774 -20.57 -13.08 -18.87
C THR A 774 -21.27 -11.90 -18.17
N LEU A 775 -20.48 -10.96 -17.65
CA LEU A 775 -21.01 -9.77 -16.96
C LEU A 775 -21.69 -8.84 -17.96
N SER A 776 -21.09 -8.63 -19.14
CA SER A 776 -21.72 -7.85 -20.22
C SER A 776 -23.08 -8.40 -20.62
N GLN A 777 -23.21 -9.72 -20.79
CA GLN A 777 -24.51 -10.37 -21.11
C GLN A 777 -25.54 -10.17 -20.00
N GLN A 778 -25.13 -10.29 -18.71
CA GLN A 778 -26.02 -10.04 -17.58
C GLN A 778 -26.51 -8.58 -17.56
N LYS A 779 -25.62 -7.62 -17.83
CA LYS A 779 -25.95 -6.19 -17.90
C LYS A 779 -26.90 -5.89 -19.05
N ALA A 780 -26.65 -6.43 -20.24
CA ALA A 780 -27.54 -6.29 -21.39
C ALA A 780 -28.97 -6.75 -21.04
N LYS A 781 -29.09 -7.94 -20.43
CA LYS A 781 -30.39 -8.47 -19.99
C LYS A 781 -31.07 -7.57 -18.97
N ALA A 782 -30.33 -7.03 -18.00
CA ALA A 782 -30.88 -6.13 -17.00
C ALA A 782 -31.38 -4.81 -17.61
N VAL A 783 -30.65 -4.25 -18.61
CA VAL A 783 -31.07 -3.04 -19.32
C VAL A 783 -32.35 -3.30 -20.12
N ARG A 784 -32.44 -4.44 -20.83
CA ARG A 784 -33.69 -4.80 -21.58
C ARG A 784 -34.89 -4.95 -20.64
N GLN A 785 -34.70 -5.60 -19.48
CA GLN A 785 -35.78 -5.67 -18.49
C GLN A 785 -36.20 -4.31 -17.96
N ALA A 786 -35.25 -3.38 -17.77
CA ALA A 786 -35.59 -2.01 -17.38
C ALA A 786 -36.38 -1.27 -18.48
N ILE A 787 -36.07 -1.47 -19.77
CA ILE A 787 -36.82 -0.94 -20.88
C ILE A 787 -38.26 -1.42 -20.81
N GLU A 788 -38.52 -2.72 -20.67
CA GLU A 788 -39.88 -3.29 -20.54
C GLU A 788 -40.65 -2.64 -19.35
N ASN A 789 -39.95 -2.45 -18.21
CA ASN A 789 -40.57 -1.81 -17.05
C ASN A 789 -40.96 -0.32 -17.32
N ILE A 790 -40.10 0.40 -18.05
CA ILE A 790 -40.34 1.81 -18.42
C ILE A 790 -41.48 1.91 -19.45
N GLU A 791 -41.55 1.00 -20.42
CA GLU A 791 -42.62 0.96 -21.41
C GLU A 791 -44.00 0.68 -20.77
N ALA A 792 -44.02 -0.17 -19.75
CA ALA A 792 -45.20 -0.51 -18.99
C ALA A 792 -45.62 0.56 -17.98
N ALA A 793 -44.78 1.55 -17.70
CA ALA A 793 -45.05 2.58 -16.71
C ALA A 793 -46.08 3.58 -17.21
N ASN A 794 -47.10 3.90 -16.39
CA ASN A 794 -48.16 4.84 -16.68
C ASN A 794 -48.05 6.12 -15.85
N ASP A 795 -47.36 6.12 -14.75
CA ASP A 795 -47.16 7.28 -13.89
C ASP A 795 -46.22 8.30 -14.54
N ARG A 796 -46.62 9.57 -14.46
CA ARG A 796 -45.82 10.70 -14.99
C ARG A 796 -45.56 11.69 -13.87
N PRO A 797 -44.49 11.52 -13.12
CA PRO A 797 -44.15 12.46 -12.06
C PRO A 797 -43.87 13.84 -12.64
N LYS A 798 -44.26 14.90 -11.91
CA LYS A 798 -43.96 16.27 -12.33
C LYS A 798 -42.45 16.49 -12.23
N LEU A 799 -41.82 16.70 -13.36
CA LEU A 799 -40.40 16.99 -13.44
C LEU A 799 -40.10 18.41 -12.96
N LYS A 800 -38.93 18.55 -12.34
CA LYS A 800 -38.29 19.79 -11.91
C LYS A 800 -36.98 19.96 -12.68
N ARG A 801 -36.52 21.21 -12.87
CA ARG A 801 -35.29 21.51 -13.60
C ARG A 801 -34.24 22.14 -12.68
N ILE A 802 -32.98 21.90 -12.99
CA ILE A 802 -31.85 22.59 -12.37
C ILE A 802 -31.97 24.09 -12.79
N GLY A 803 -32.00 25.00 -11.81
CA GLY A 803 -32.08 26.45 -12.07
C GLY A 803 -33.50 27.03 -12.18
N GLU A 804 -34.57 26.21 -12.14
CA GLU A 804 -35.91 26.76 -12.02
C GLU A 804 -36.08 27.51 -10.69
N SER A 805 -36.32 28.82 -10.76
CA SER A 805 -36.75 29.60 -9.60
C SER A 805 -38.13 29.14 -9.13
N ALA A 806 -38.32 29.05 -7.81
CA ALA A 806 -39.66 28.89 -7.29
C ALA A 806 -40.56 30.02 -7.85
N SER A 807 -41.53 29.66 -8.65
CA SER A 807 -42.61 30.59 -9.04
C SER A 807 -43.51 30.82 -7.82
N GLY A 808 -43.02 31.61 -6.86
CA GLY A 808 -43.76 32.19 -5.75
C GLY A 808 -43.54 33.70 -5.76
N PRO A 809 -44.54 34.50 -5.38
CA PRO A 809 -44.41 35.93 -5.36
C PRO A 809 -43.25 36.35 -4.45
N PRO A 810 -42.54 37.45 -4.76
CA PRO A 810 -41.47 37.93 -3.88
C PRO A 810 -42.10 38.21 -2.49
N PHE A 811 -41.53 37.66 -1.46
CA PHE A 811 -41.90 38.00 -0.10
C PHE A 811 -41.69 39.49 0.12
N PRO A 812 -42.66 40.19 0.83
CA PRO A 812 -42.65 41.59 1.03
C PRO A 812 -41.50 42.11 1.90
#